data_33ba2ece10704e320ff575b028a31a2c
#
_entry.id   33ba2ece10704e320ff575b028a31a2c
#
_cell.length_a   1.000
_cell.length_b   1.000
_cell.length_c   1.000
_cell.angle_alpha   90.00
_cell.angle_beta   90.00
_cell.angle_gamma   90.00
#
_symmetry.space_group_name_H-M   'P 1'
#
loop_
_entity.id
_entity.type
_entity.pdbx_description
1 polymer ?
#
loop_
_entity_poly.entity_id
_entity_poly.type
_entity_poly.pdbx_seq_one_letter_code
_entity_poly.pdbx_strand_id
1 'polypeptide(L)'
;MKRLIGAVLAAGMLCIFRVPVHAVPAFPGVLTYTQPDGTVVKYRLKGDEHRHWMESTEGYLLEKAANGYIVYAEKKDGALKASAMKYTGNDNVAKAGMRLLTRADMPVVSRTVGDPSLSVGQSFPLTGKRKLLMLLVNFADTKTTIPAENFDRMMNAEGYNGTGSFRDFYLENSYGQLDIETTVVGWIQLPSNKAMYDTEDMTQLISDAIAAVGNSVDFSQFDNDGDGILDRLSIIHQGTGQEVTGSYSDIWSHSAELLADVYAGDKRVRTYTIQPELLGYPTPTQMATVGVFCHEFGHNLGAPDFYDSDYEGSGGSFNGTGVWDLMAEGIWNKDLQPGDTPSHINMWQKMQFGWVKPEYLTESRTVTGIPAASDEPVGYIAETTREGDYFVIEHRARRKFDRLLPGDGIVIYHVDENRLKQKLNMNTINADYAQSVYTVCASATGDPGMSPESYGDINSAGATFPGENNVTVFSDATLPSTHSNDGKYAYFSLQDIQADATSASFTFVKEETPQTVRNFTASARRGVVTLTWDAPEEGTVEKYRVFRDNTIIEETTALQYVDQSLTSTVATYKVDVLYADGLYSPFATSTVRVPDNKIQAVSPQVSGQEVTLTWELDSKLTRMNPDVNTAMANSLRQSVSGTTLEFAQLFTAADLKTYAGYTINELSFFPFSSQREISYKLRVYRAEPGGTPEVVGERNVTEYGSGTWRTLKLPTPVTIEPGYDYYIGFAAESSIGYVAIVCDGSTLDKGRGNLACVDGEWSGDLLEGNLFVYATLQPHTAGAEDFTEGEQPEFNPDFDPMADTAYPIGFNVYRDDKLIGFTSTGIFIDATAGAGRHVYNISCLYEGDNESRPAEATVNVTSTGIGDAQAAGEAGSVRADGLTIRANAPQGGTLSVFTPGGTAVATGIKIAAGGEATVTTAAPGLYIAVLKSQDKVSTHKITTK
;
A
#
# COMPACT_ATOMS: atom_id res chain seq x y z
N MET A 1 25.67 -22.39 50.66
CA MET A 1 24.38 -23.00 51.12
C MET A 1 23.24 -22.21 50.57
N LYS A 2 22.32 -22.91 49.89
CA LYS A 2 21.01 -22.48 49.37
C LYS A 2 21.03 -21.36 48.34
N ARG A 3 21.17 -21.67 47.09
CA ARG A 3 20.25 -21.62 45.93
C ARG A 3 19.11 -20.61 46.05
N LEU A 4 19.15 -19.54 45.20
CA LEU A 4 17.99 -18.91 44.61
C LEU A 4 18.19 -18.94 43.11
N ILE A 5 17.44 -19.80 42.45
CA ILE A 5 17.28 -19.85 41.01
C ILE A 5 16.14 -18.84 40.75
N GLY A 6 16.48 -17.68 40.17
CA GLY A 6 15.53 -16.77 39.58
C GLY A 6 15.32 -17.16 38.13
N ALA A 7 14.14 -17.66 37.81
CA ALA A 7 13.72 -17.90 36.43
C ALA A 7 13.60 -16.56 35.71
N VAL A 8 14.50 -16.28 34.80
CA VAL A 8 14.32 -15.25 33.76
C VAL A 8 13.48 -15.92 32.68
N LEU A 9 12.19 -15.62 32.66
CA LEU A 9 11.33 -15.84 31.50
C LEU A 9 11.86 -14.92 30.39
N ALA A 10 12.67 -15.48 29.50
CA ALA A 10 12.89 -14.92 28.20
C ALA A 10 11.59 -15.08 27.39
N ALA A 11 10.81 -14.02 27.33
CA ALA A 11 9.82 -13.88 26.26
C ALA A 11 10.60 -13.70 24.96
N GLY A 12 10.94 -14.81 24.33
CA GLY A 12 11.39 -14.84 22.94
C GLY A 12 10.19 -14.47 22.09
N MET A 13 10.13 -13.23 21.65
CA MET A 13 9.24 -12.84 20.56
C MET A 13 9.87 -13.45 19.30
N LEU A 14 9.40 -14.63 18.94
CA LEU A 14 9.68 -15.26 17.66
C LEU A 14 9.08 -14.32 16.61
N CYS A 15 9.89 -13.66 15.82
CA CYS A 15 9.42 -13.09 14.56
C CYS A 15 9.11 -14.26 13.64
N ILE A 16 7.85 -14.65 13.61
CA ILE A 16 7.32 -15.67 12.72
C ILE A 16 7.30 -15.06 11.34
N PHE A 17 8.09 -15.61 10.43
CA PHE A 17 7.91 -15.42 9.00
C PHE A 17 6.53 -15.95 8.67
N ARG A 18 5.59 -15.06 8.37
CA ARG A 18 4.28 -15.48 7.92
C ARG A 18 4.40 -15.88 6.45
N VAL A 19 4.41 -17.18 6.21
CA VAL A 19 4.08 -17.74 4.90
C VAL A 19 2.67 -17.25 4.56
N PRO A 20 2.35 -16.85 3.32
CA PRO A 20 0.98 -16.58 2.95
C PRO A 20 0.14 -17.83 3.26
N VAL A 21 -0.68 -17.72 4.28
CA VAL A 21 -1.67 -18.70 4.67
C VAL A 21 -2.98 -18.22 4.08
N HIS A 22 -3.68 -19.06 3.37
CA HIS A 22 -5.01 -18.81 2.85
C HIS A 22 -5.98 -19.68 3.66
N ALA A 23 -7.11 -19.13 4.09
CA ALA A 23 -8.07 -19.88 4.87
C ALA A 23 -9.50 -19.36 4.71
N VAL A 24 -10.42 -20.21 5.08
CA VAL A 24 -11.86 -19.91 5.05
C VAL A 24 -12.24 -18.71 5.90
N PRO A 25 -13.19 -17.87 5.46
CA PRO A 25 -13.79 -16.87 6.32
C PRO A 25 -14.56 -17.54 7.46
N ALA A 26 -14.63 -16.89 8.62
CA ALA A 26 -15.46 -17.36 9.73
C ALA A 26 -16.89 -17.66 9.29
N PHE A 27 -17.50 -18.65 9.90
CA PHE A 27 -18.90 -19.00 9.63
C PHE A 27 -19.82 -17.78 9.82
N PRO A 28 -20.54 -17.31 8.79
CA PRO A 28 -21.28 -16.05 8.83
C PRO A 28 -22.59 -16.11 9.64
N GLY A 29 -23.02 -17.30 10.05
CA GLY A 29 -24.27 -17.52 10.76
C GLY A 29 -24.24 -17.08 12.22
N VAL A 30 -25.42 -17.04 12.84
CA VAL A 30 -25.55 -16.79 14.28
C VAL A 30 -25.28 -18.10 15.04
N LEU A 31 -24.24 -18.09 15.85
CA LEU A 31 -23.83 -19.18 16.73
C LEU A 31 -24.53 -19.08 18.07
N THR A 32 -24.65 -20.21 18.79
CA THR A 32 -25.21 -20.29 20.15
C THR A 32 -24.16 -20.86 21.09
N TYR A 33 -24.07 -20.29 22.27
CA TYR A 33 -23.18 -20.76 23.33
C TYR A 33 -23.90 -20.88 24.63
N THR A 34 -23.81 -22.07 25.30
CA THR A 34 -24.33 -22.28 26.65
C THR A 34 -23.25 -21.88 27.65
N GLN A 35 -23.52 -20.83 28.39
CA GLN A 35 -22.62 -20.31 29.40
C GLN A 35 -22.51 -21.26 30.61
N PRO A 36 -21.48 -21.15 31.45
CA PRO A 36 -21.32 -22.05 32.64
C PRO A 36 -22.48 -22.10 33.60
N ASP A 37 -23.34 -21.09 33.64
CA ASP A 37 -24.56 -21.06 34.45
C ASP A 37 -25.81 -21.59 33.74
N GLY A 38 -25.65 -22.13 32.52
CA GLY A 38 -26.76 -22.68 31.72
C GLY A 38 -27.49 -21.64 30.86
N THR A 39 -27.11 -20.36 30.92
CA THR A 39 -27.67 -19.33 30.04
C THR A 39 -27.22 -19.57 28.60
N VAL A 40 -28.14 -19.56 27.64
CA VAL A 40 -27.82 -19.66 26.20
C VAL A 40 -27.78 -18.27 25.60
N VAL A 41 -26.66 -17.92 24.95
CA VAL A 41 -26.47 -16.65 24.26
C VAL A 41 -26.22 -16.86 22.78
N LYS A 42 -26.56 -15.86 21.98
CA LYS A 42 -26.33 -15.85 20.53
C LYS A 42 -25.28 -14.82 20.18
N TYR A 43 -24.35 -15.18 19.31
CA TYR A 43 -23.27 -14.31 18.86
C TYR A 43 -22.92 -14.61 17.40
N ARG A 44 -22.09 -13.78 16.78
CA ARG A 44 -21.46 -14.02 15.48
C ARG A 44 -19.96 -14.10 15.65
N LEU A 45 -19.34 -14.96 14.88
CA LEU A 45 -17.90 -14.97 14.65
C LEU A 45 -17.63 -14.25 13.33
N LYS A 46 -16.56 -13.48 13.28
CA LYS A 46 -16.11 -12.72 12.12
C LYS A 46 -14.61 -12.87 11.97
N GLY A 47 -14.11 -12.70 10.75
CA GLY A 47 -12.67 -12.73 10.48
C GLY A 47 -12.23 -14.00 9.77
N ASP A 48 -10.92 -14.20 9.76
CA ASP A 48 -10.21 -15.36 9.21
C ASP A 48 -9.13 -15.84 10.19
N GLU A 49 -8.23 -16.71 9.74
CA GLU A 49 -7.11 -17.24 10.53
C GLU A 49 -6.16 -16.17 11.03
N HIS A 50 -6.05 -15.05 10.31
CA HIS A 50 -5.15 -13.95 10.67
C HIS A 50 -5.77 -13.01 11.69
N ARG A 51 -7.10 -12.81 11.61
CA ARG A 51 -7.81 -11.89 12.47
C ARG A 51 -9.28 -12.26 12.59
N HIS A 52 -9.69 -12.70 13.76
CA HIS A 52 -11.08 -13.01 14.06
C HIS A 52 -11.52 -12.41 15.39
N TRP A 53 -12.85 -12.27 15.57
CA TRP A 53 -13.46 -11.72 16.78
C TRP A 53 -14.90 -12.20 16.91
N MET A 54 -15.40 -12.13 18.13
CA MET A 54 -16.81 -12.38 18.42
C MET A 54 -17.57 -11.07 18.55
N GLU A 55 -18.81 -11.04 18.08
CA GLU A 55 -19.71 -9.90 18.25
C GLU A 55 -21.10 -10.36 18.66
N SER A 56 -21.84 -9.50 19.38
CA SER A 56 -23.25 -9.70 19.65
C SER A 56 -24.05 -9.62 18.36
N THR A 57 -25.31 -10.05 18.37
CA THR A 57 -26.18 -9.94 17.19
C THR A 57 -26.46 -8.49 16.76
N GLU A 58 -26.17 -7.50 17.63
CA GLU A 58 -26.23 -6.06 17.36
C GLU A 58 -24.86 -5.44 16.99
N GLY A 59 -23.78 -6.25 16.87
CA GLY A 59 -22.44 -5.80 16.42
C GLY A 59 -21.51 -5.27 17.51
N TYR A 60 -21.74 -5.57 18.80
CA TYR A 60 -20.85 -5.21 19.90
C TYR A 60 -19.81 -6.30 20.14
N LEU A 61 -18.55 -5.87 20.33
CA LEU A 61 -17.42 -6.79 20.53
C LEU A 61 -17.57 -7.60 21.83
N LEU A 62 -17.35 -8.89 21.70
CA LEU A 62 -17.43 -9.87 22.78
C LEU A 62 -16.08 -10.58 22.93
N GLU A 63 -15.81 -11.06 24.14
CA GLU A 63 -14.63 -11.86 24.48
C GLU A 63 -15.03 -13.06 25.34
N LYS A 64 -14.29 -14.16 25.22
CA LYS A 64 -14.48 -15.33 26.09
C LYS A 64 -13.51 -15.22 27.27
N ALA A 65 -14.06 -15.01 28.46
CA ALA A 65 -13.28 -14.93 29.70
C ALA A 65 -12.74 -16.33 30.13
N ALA A 66 -11.64 -16.35 30.88
CA ALA A 66 -11.00 -17.57 31.36
C ALA A 66 -11.93 -18.50 32.19
N ASN A 67 -13.00 -17.97 32.78
CA ASN A 67 -14.02 -18.73 33.49
C ASN A 67 -15.12 -19.31 32.58
N GLY A 68 -14.93 -19.21 31.25
CA GLY A 68 -15.86 -19.78 30.25
C GLY A 68 -17.08 -18.93 29.90
N TYR A 69 -17.25 -17.73 30.49
CA TYR A 69 -18.33 -16.84 30.12
C TYR A 69 -17.98 -16.00 28.89
N ILE A 70 -18.92 -15.80 28.00
CA ILE A 70 -18.85 -14.71 27.00
C ILE A 70 -19.23 -13.42 27.70
N VAL A 71 -18.37 -12.41 27.57
CA VAL A 71 -18.49 -11.09 28.19
C VAL A 71 -18.29 -10.01 27.10
N TYR A 72 -18.69 -8.76 27.35
CA TYR A 72 -18.34 -7.67 26.47
C TYR A 72 -16.85 -7.39 26.53
N ALA A 73 -16.27 -7.01 25.39
CA ALA A 73 -14.89 -6.59 25.31
C ALA A 73 -14.70 -5.19 25.92
N GLU A 74 -13.53 -4.94 26.53
CA GLU A 74 -13.09 -3.61 26.96
C GLU A 74 -11.70 -3.31 26.40
N LYS A 75 -11.39 -2.05 26.15
CA LYS A 75 -10.05 -1.62 25.72
C LYS A 75 -9.17 -1.31 26.93
N LYS A 76 -8.13 -2.12 27.14
CA LYS A 76 -7.18 -1.96 28.25
C LYS A 76 -5.74 -2.12 27.75
N ASP A 77 -4.91 -1.13 28.04
CA ASP A 77 -3.50 -1.08 27.58
C ASP A 77 -3.36 -1.17 26.03
N GLY A 78 -4.33 -0.60 25.28
CA GLY A 78 -4.35 -0.63 23.82
C GLY A 78 -4.90 -1.92 23.19
N ALA A 79 -5.11 -2.98 23.96
CA ALA A 79 -5.65 -4.26 23.49
C ALA A 79 -7.11 -4.47 23.93
N LEU A 80 -7.83 -5.30 23.17
CA LEU A 80 -9.13 -5.81 23.57
C LEU A 80 -8.94 -6.87 24.65
N LYS A 81 -9.72 -6.81 25.69
CA LYS A 81 -9.73 -7.78 26.83
C LYS A 81 -11.14 -8.06 27.27
N ALA A 82 -11.33 -9.21 27.91
CA ALA A 82 -12.58 -9.57 28.52
C ALA A 82 -12.91 -8.62 29.68
N SER A 83 -14.05 -7.93 29.63
CA SER A 83 -14.53 -7.11 30.73
C SER A 83 -15.18 -7.94 31.84
N ALA A 84 -15.57 -7.28 32.94
CA ALA A 84 -16.38 -7.93 33.97
C ALA A 84 -17.87 -8.05 33.61
N MET A 85 -18.33 -7.42 32.51
CA MET A 85 -19.74 -7.38 32.11
C MET A 85 -20.09 -8.61 31.28
N LYS A 86 -20.89 -9.50 31.87
CA LYS A 86 -21.36 -10.71 31.23
C LYS A 86 -22.34 -10.40 30.09
N TYR A 87 -22.16 -11.03 28.94
CA TYR A 87 -23.10 -10.99 27.85
C TYR A 87 -24.29 -11.90 28.15
N THR A 88 -25.51 -11.37 28.14
CA THR A 88 -26.76 -12.08 28.43
C THR A 88 -27.67 -12.28 27.22
N GLY A 89 -27.20 -11.89 26.02
CA GLY A 89 -28.03 -11.84 24.82
C GLY A 89 -28.92 -10.59 24.72
N ASN A 90 -28.76 -9.63 25.62
CA ASN A 90 -29.48 -8.36 25.61
C ASN A 90 -28.53 -7.18 25.84
N ASP A 91 -28.15 -6.50 24.78
CA ASP A 91 -27.19 -5.40 24.77
C ASP A 91 -27.72 -4.16 25.52
N ASN A 92 -29.04 -3.96 25.64
CA ASN A 92 -29.62 -2.81 26.31
C ASN A 92 -29.27 -2.74 27.80
N VAL A 93 -29.09 -3.87 28.44
CA VAL A 93 -28.69 -3.92 29.87
C VAL A 93 -27.24 -3.46 30.00
N ALA A 94 -26.36 -3.86 29.09
CA ALA A 94 -24.96 -3.47 29.10
C ALA A 94 -24.75 -2.00 28.73
N LYS A 95 -25.50 -1.46 27.76
CA LYS A 95 -25.47 -0.04 27.37
C LYS A 95 -25.73 0.92 28.54
N ALA A 96 -26.49 0.49 29.54
CA ALA A 96 -26.75 1.29 30.74
C ALA A 96 -25.57 1.30 31.74
N GLY A 97 -24.62 0.38 31.64
CA GLY A 97 -23.53 0.18 32.60
C GLY A 97 -22.12 0.48 32.09
N MET A 98 -21.90 0.44 30.77
CA MET A 98 -20.58 0.70 30.18
C MET A 98 -20.73 1.15 28.71
N ARG A 99 -19.67 1.81 28.19
CA ARG A 99 -19.56 2.02 26.76
C ARG A 99 -19.24 0.68 26.08
N LEU A 100 -20.14 0.16 25.27
CA LEU A 100 -19.90 -1.02 24.46
C LEU A 100 -19.00 -0.68 23.28
N LEU A 101 -18.01 -1.52 23.03
CA LEU A 101 -17.11 -1.39 21.90
C LEU A 101 -17.75 -2.02 20.66
N THR A 102 -17.50 -1.41 19.53
CA THR A 102 -17.87 -1.91 18.20
C THR A 102 -16.59 -2.21 17.41
N ARG A 103 -16.75 -2.72 16.21
CA ARG A 103 -15.67 -2.95 15.28
C ARG A 103 -14.75 -1.72 15.09
N ALA A 104 -15.31 -0.52 15.02
CA ALA A 104 -14.54 0.72 14.89
C ALA A 104 -13.57 0.98 16.07
N ASP A 105 -13.77 0.33 17.20
CA ASP A 105 -12.86 0.43 18.35
C ASP A 105 -11.69 -0.57 18.31
N MET A 106 -11.66 -1.49 17.34
CA MET A 106 -10.57 -2.46 17.19
C MET A 106 -9.28 -1.75 16.72
N PRO A 107 -8.11 -2.23 17.16
CA PRO A 107 -6.84 -1.75 16.62
C PRO A 107 -6.77 -2.01 15.11
N VAL A 108 -6.32 -1.03 14.33
CA VAL A 108 -5.95 -1.26 12.93
C VAL A 108 -4.65 -2.09 12.94
N VAL A 109 -4.70 -3.27 12.36
CA VAL A 109 -3.51 -4.11 12.17
C VAL A 109 -3.20 -4.08 10.68
N SER A 110 -2.14 -3.37 10.30
CA SER A 110 -1.60 -3.45 8.95
C SER A 110 -1.05 -4.86 8.74
N ARG A 111 -1.48 -5.56 7.70
CA ARG A 111 -0.82 -6.80 7.28
C ARG A 111 0.61 -6.45 6.86
N THR A 112 1.58 -7.09 7.46
CA THR A 112 2.95 -7.08 6.96
C THR A 112 3.00 -7.97 5.72
N VAL A 113 3.48 -7.42 4.62
CA VAL A 113 3.70 -8.14 3.36
C VAL A 113 4.58 -9.35 3.62
N GLY A 114 4.09 -10.55 3.31
CA GLY A 114 4.93 -11.75 3.18
C GLY A 114 5.87 -11.59 1.97
N ASP A 115 6.95 -12.37 1.94
CA ASP A 115 7.85 -12.44 0.79
C ASP A 115 7.07 -12.79 -0.49
N PRO A 116 7.05 -11.95 -1.54
CA PRO A 116 6.34 -12.24 -2.79
C PRO A 116 6.79 -13.54 -3.47
N SER A 117 7.99 -14.02 -3.16
CA SER A 117 8.52 -15.31 -3.66
C SER A 117 7.86 -16.53 -3.02
N LEU A 118 7.04 -16.32 -1.98
CA LEU A 118 6.33 -17.35 -1.22
C LEU A 118 4.81 -17.37 -1.50
N SER A 119 4.33 -16.70 -2.56
CA SER A 119 2.94 -16.86 -2.97
C SER A 119 2.67 -18.35 -3.23
N VAL A 120 1.59 -18.87 -2.63
CA VAL A 120 1.13 -20.22 -2.92
C VAL A 120 0.62 -20.21 -4.36
N GLY A 121 1.55 -20.38 -5.31
CA GLY A 121 1.23 -20.56 -6.70
C GLY A 121 0.52 -21.90 -6.91
N GLN A 122 0.01 -22.10 -8.12
CA GLN A 122 -0.51 -23.40 -8.54
C GLN A 122 0.45 -24.51 -8.13
N SER A 123 -0.01 -25.43 -7.28
CA SER A 123 0.78 -26.55 -6.77
C SER A 123 0.11 -27.90 -7.06
N PHE A 124 -0.94 -27.88 -7.88
CA PHE A 124 -1.66 -29.07 -8.32
C PHE A 124 -2.06 -28.91 -9.78
N PRO A 125 -1.96 -29.98 -10.60
CA PRO A 125 -2.33 -29.91 -12.01
C PRO A 125 -3.82 -29.59 -12.23
N LEU A 126 -4.10 -28.67 -13.15
CA LEU A 126 -5.46 -28.13 -13.40
C LEU A 126 -6.36 -29.07 -14.20
N THR A 127 -5.83 -30.14 -14.80
CA THR A 127 -6.58 -31.04 -15.66
C THR A 127 -6.11 -32.49 -15.54
N GLY A 128 -6.94 -33.44 -16.03
CA GLY A 128 -6.65 -34.87 -16.04
C GLY A 128 -7.15 -35.61 -14.81
N LYS A 129 -6.88 -36.92 -14.79
CA LYS A 129 -7.10 -37.74 -13.60
C LYS A 129 -5.92 -37.56 -12.64
N ARG A 130 -6.17 -37.19 -11.43
CA ARG A 130 -5.15 -36.83 -10.43
C ARG A 130 -5.42 -37.53 -9.11
N LYS A 131 -4.37 -37.77 -8.33
CA LYS A 131 -4.46 -38.37 -7.02
C LYS A 131 -4.13 -37.36 -5.93
N LEU A 132 -4.96 -37.27 -4.90
CA LEU A 132 -4.76 -36.46 -3.70
C LEU A 132 -4.55 -37.40 -2.49
N LEU A 133 -3.57 -37.11 -1.65
CA LEU A 133 -3.38 -37.81 -0.39
C LEU A 133 -4.04 -37.02 0.75
N MET A 134 -4.89 -37.70 1.52
CA MET A 134 -5.52 -37.17 2.74
C MET A 134 -5.16 -38.05 3.93
N LEU A 135 -4.55 -37.42 4.96
CA LEU A 135 -4.20 -38.07 6.22
C LEU A 135 -5.12 -37.58 7.34
N LEU A 136 -5.79 -38.50 8.00
CA LEU A 136 -6.62 -38.20 9.17
C LEU A 136 -5.82 -38.40 10.43
N VAL A 137 -5.63 -37.36 11.25
CA VAL A 137 -4.77 -37.38 12.44
C VAL A 137 -5.55 -37.19 13.74
N ASN A 138 -5.22 -37.99 14.74
CA ASN A 138 -5.74 -37.96 16.09
C ASN A 138 -4.61 -37.65 17.07
N PHE A 139 -4.84 -36.74 18.01
CA PHE A 139 -3.85 -36.34 19.00
C PHE A 139 -3.76 -37.35 20.17
N ALA A 140 -2.65 -37.35 20.92
CA ALA A 140 -2.44 -38.30 22.02
C ALA A 140 -3.48 -38.17 23.13
N ASP A 141 -4.05 -37.01 23.33
CA ASP A 141 -5.03 -36.66 24.37
C ASP A 141 -6.48 -36.57 23.85
N THR A 142 -6.73 -36.87 22.59
CA THR A 142 -8.05 -36.74 21.97
C THR A 142 -8.54 -38.08 21.40
N LYS A 143 -9.78 -38.11 20.96
CA LYS A 143 -10.37 -39.30 20.37
C LYS A 143 -11.34 -38.87 19.24
N THR A 144 -11.12 -39.42 18.07
CA THR A 144 -12.01 -39.24 16.93
C THR A 144 -13.39 -39.79 17.18
N THR A 145 -14.40 -39.22 16.58
CA THR A 145 -15.80 -39.62 16.61
C THR A 145 -16.34 -40.06 15.24
N ILE A 146 -15.69 -39.67 14.15
CA ILE A 146 -16.12 -39.95 12.78
C ILE A 146 -15.25 -41.06 12.17
N PRO A 147 -15.81 -42.13 11.63
CA PRO A 147 -15.05 -43.17 10.91
C PRO A 147 -14.37 -42.61 9.66
N ALA A 148 -13.16 -43.11 9.32
CA ALA A 148 -12.41 -42.68 8.15
C ALA A 148 -13.19 -42.91 6.84
N GLU A 149 -14.01 -43.93 6.76
CA GLU A 149 -14.86 -44.24 5.58
C GLU A 149 -15.86 -43.12 5.27
N ASN A 150 -16.25 -42.31 6.25
CA ASN A 150 -17.13 -41.17 6.02
C ASN A 150 -16.41 -40.06 5.24
N PHE A 151 -15.11 -39.85 5.53
CA PHE A 151 -14.29 -38.93 4.78
C PHE A 151 -13.99 -39.45 3.38
N ASP A 152 -13.69 -40.74 3.24
CA ASP A 152 -13.53 -41.36 1.91
C ASP A 152 -14.78 -41.17 1.04
N ARG A 153 -15.96 -41.38 1.61
CA ARG A 153 -17.23 -41.17 0.89
C ARG A 153 -17.45 -39.69 0.56
N MET A 154 -17.17 -38.78 1.46
CA MET A 154 -17.30 -37.33 1.25
C MET A 154 -16.35 -36.84 0.14
N MET A 155 -15.17 -37.43 0.05
CA MET A 155 -14.19 -37.05 -0.96
C MET A 155 -14.48 -37.67 -2.33
N ASN A 156 -14.96 -38.91 -2.39
CA ASN A 156 -14.97 -39.72 -3.64
C ASN A 156 -16.34 -40.18 -4.14
N ALA A 157 -17.35 -40.30 -3.24
CA ALA A 157 -18.60 -40.99 -3.63
C ALA A 157 -19.48 -40.10 -4.52
N GLU A 158 -19.87 -40.59 -5.69
CA GLU A 158 -20.84 -39.94 -6.56
C GLU A 158 -22.15 -39.65 -5.84
N GLY A 159 -22.65 -38.43 -5.94
CA GLY A 159 -23.90 -37.97 -5.32
C GLY A 159 -23.89 -38.03 -3.79
N TYR A 160 -22.73 -37.88 -3.14
CA TYR A 160 -22.60 -37.93 -1.68
C TYR A 160 -23.67 -37.08 -0.98
N ASN A 161 -24.44 -37.71 -0.04
CA ASN A 161 -25.52 -37.09 0.71
C ASN A 161 -26.64 -36.43 -0.13
N GLY A 162 -26.76 -36.75 -1.43
CA GLY A 162 -27.66 -36.11 -2.37
C GLY A 162 -27.24 -34.72 -2.86
N THR A 163 -26.09 -34.20 -2.36
CA THR A 163 -25.53 -32.92 -2.74
C THR A 163 -24.35 -33.07 -3.72
N GLY A 164 -23.46 -33.99 -3.48
CA GLY A 164 -22.22 -34.27 -4.21
C GLY A 164 -21.01 -34.35 -3.28
N SER A 165 -20.00 -35.08 -3.75
CA SER A 165 -18.71 -35.19 -3.07
C SER A 165 -17.75 -34.06 -3.51
N PHE A 166 -16.57 -33.99 -2.88
CA PHE A 166 -15.45 -33.18 -3.32
C PHE A 166 -15.08 -33.46 -4.80
N ARG A 167 -15.00 -34.72 -5.17
CA ARG A 167 -14.75 -35.15 -6.56
C ARG A 167 -15.86 -34.68 -7.50
N ASP A 168 -17.14 -34.83 -7.13
CA ASP A 168 -18.26 -34.34 -7.91
C ASP A 168 -18.18 -32.83 -8.14
N PHE A 169 -17.82 -32.08 -7.09
CA PHE A 169 -17.65 -30.62 -7.17
C PHE A 169 -16.63 -30.21 -8.22
N TYR A 170 -15.44 -30.78 -8.19
CA TYR A 170 -14.37 -30.43 -9.15
C TYR A 170 -14.64 -30.98 -10.55
N LEU A 171 -15.25 -32.16 -10.68
CA LEU A 171 -15.72 -32.65 -11.97
C LEU A 171 -16.74 -31.70 -12.61
N GLU A 172 -17.73 -31.22 -11.82
CA GLU A 172 -18.74 -30.29 -12.30
C GLU A 172 -18.14 -28.92 -12.64
N ASN A 173 -17.33 -28.32 -11.76
CA ASN A 173 -16.73 -27.00 -11.98
C ASN A 173 -15.77 -26.98 -13.17
N SER A 174 -15.05 -28.07 -13.41
CA SER A 174 -14.08 -28.18 -14.52
C SER A 174 -14.70 -28.77 -15.81
N TYR A 175 -16.01 -29.01 -15.80
CA TYR A 175 -16.69 -29.67 -16.96
C TYR A 175 -16.05 -31.00 -17.30
N GLY A 176 -15.69 -31.80 -16.29
CA GLY A 176 -15.04 -33.11 -16.44
C GLY A 176 -13.55 -33.05 -16.79
N GLN A 177 -12.92 -31.88 -16.83
CA GLN A 177 -11.51 -31.76 -17.20
C GLN A 177 -10.57 -32.14 -16.05
N LEU A 178 -10.99 -31.98 -14.79
CA LEU A 178 -10.21 -32.35 -13.60
C LEU A 178 -10.98 -33.40 -12.79
N ASP A 179 -10.45 -34.60 -12.71
CA ASP A 179 -11.00 -35.75 -11.97
C ASP A 179 -10.03 -36.11 -10.82
N ILE A 180 -10.41 -35.84 -9.57
CA ILE A 180 -9.54 -36.00 -8.40
C ILE A 180 -9.98 -37.23 -7.60
N GLU A 181 -9.11 -38.23 -7.54
CA GLU A 181 -9.28 -39.41 -6.71
C GLU A 181 -8.51 -39.22 -5.40
N THR A 182 -9.20 -39.11 -4.26
CA THR A 182 -8.58 -38.90 -2.96
C THR A 182 -8.31 -40.24 -2.27
N THR A 183 -7.06 -40.51 -1.90
CA THR A 183 -6.70 -41.63 -1.02
C THR A 183 -6.74 -41.18 0.43
N VAL A 184 -7.69 -41.68 1.20
CA VAL A 184 -7.89 -41.36 2.60
C VAL A 184 -7.18 -42.39 3.47
N VAL A 185 -6.27 -41.94 4.34
CA VAL A 185 -5.47 -42.79 5.23
C VAL A 185 -5.67 -42.36 6.69
N GLY A 186 -5.98 -43.27 7.54
CA GLY A 186 -6.05 -42.97 8.97
C GLY A 186 -7.23 -43.58 9.65
N TRP A 187 -7.54 -43.32 10.89
CA TRP A 187 -6.99 -42.28 11.80
C TRP A 187 -5.58 -42.63 12.28
N ILE A 188 -4.67 -41.70 12.09
CA ILE A 188 -3.26 -41.80 12.48
C ILE A 188 -3.13 -41.21 13.88
N GLN A 189 -2.62 -42.02 14.83
CA GLN A 189 -2.36 -41.54 16.19
C GLN A 189 -1.03 -40.80 16.25
N LEU A 190 -1.09 -39.47 16.48
CA LEU A 190 0.10 -38.66 16.70
C LEU A 190 0.70 -38.87 18.10
N PRO A 191 2.03 -38.69 18.26
CA PRO A 191 2.73 -38.95 19.52
C PRO A 191 2.43 -37.91 20.62
N SER A 192 2.05 -36.69 20.27
CA SER A 192 1.89 -35.55 21.17
C SER A 192 0.44 -35.15 21.35
N ASN A 193 0.16 -34.40 22.43
CA ASN A 193 -1.14 -33.80 22.70
C ASN A 193 -1.45 -32.66 21.72
N LYS A 194 -2.73 -32.36 21.51
CA LYS A 194 -3.19 -31.29 20.60
C LYS A 194 -2.47 -29.96 20.84
N ALA A 195 -2.31 -29.57 22.11
CA ALA A 195 -1.63 -28.32 22.49
C ALA A 195 -0.15 -28.19 22.03
N MET A 196 0.50 -29.29 21.65
CA MET A 196 1.86 -29.26 21.11
C MET A 196 1.88 -28.92 19.62
N TYR A 197 0.76 -29.07 18.95
CA TYR A 197 0.57 -28.76 17.52
C TYR A 197 -0.29 -27.51 17.31
N ASP A 198 -0.69 -26.84 18.40
CA ASP A 198 -1.42 -25.55 18.37
C ASP A 198 -0.41 -24.42 18.11
N THR A 199 0.10 -24.39 16.89
CA THR A 199 1.10 -23.43 16.39
C THR A 199 0.74 -23.04 14.96
N GLU A 200 1.19 -21.87 14.52
CA GLU A 200 1.04 -21.46 13.11
C GLU A 200 1.89 -22.32 12.15
N ASP A 201 2.91 -23.02 12.67
CA ASP A 201 3.78 -23.91 11.89
C ASP A 201 3.35 -25.38 12.06
N MET A 202 2.77 -25.96 11.01
CA MET A 202 2.33 -27.36 10.98
C MET A 202 3.44 -28.36 10.64
N THR A 203 4.69 -27.92 10.49
CA THR A 203 5.83 -28.80 10.13
C THR A 203 5.95 -30.02 11.04
N GLN A 204 5.83 -29.84 12.37
CA GLN A 204 5.94 -30.95 13.32
C GLN A 204 4.74 -31.92 13.19
N LEU A 205 3.52 -31.39 13.05
CA LEU A 205 2.32 -32.23 12.89
C LEU A 205 2.44 -33.11 11.64
N ILE A 206 2.81 -32.52 10.51
CA ILE A 206 2.95 -33.19 9.22
C ILE A 206 4.11 -34.21 9.26
N SER A 207 5.22 -33.85 9.87
CA SER A 207 6.37 -34.78 10.05
C SER A 207 5.97 -36.01 10.86
N ASP A 208 5.26 -35.82 11.97
CA ASP A 208 4.79 -36.91 12.83
C ASP A 208 3.74 -37.78 12.13
N ALA A 209 2.85 -37.17 11.34
CA ALA A 209 1.85 -37.89 10.56
C ALA A 209 2.52 -38.79 9.48
N ILE A 210 3.48 -38.23 8.72
CA ILE A 210 4.21 -38.97 7.70
C ILE A 210 5.02 -40.10 8.33
N ALA A 211 5.73 -39.82 9.45
CA ALA A 211 6.49 -40.85 10.17
C ALA A 211 5.61 -41.99 10.68
N ALA A 212 4.40 -41.71 11.16
CA ALA A 212 3.45 -42.71 11.65
C ALA A 212 2.85 -43.56 10.51
N VAL A 213 2.65 -42.99 9.32
CA VAL A 213 2.23 -43.71 8.13
C VAL A 213 3.33 -44.64 7.60
N GLY A 214 4.57 -44.18 7.65
CA GLY A 214 5.75 -44.92 7.23
C GLY A 214 5.63 -45.49 5.79
N ASN A 215 5.94 -46.77 5.63
CA ASN A 215 5.90 -47.43 4.31
C ASN A 215 4.52 -47.97 3.91
N SER A 216 3.44 -47.65 4.62
CA SER A 216 2.10 -48.13 4.31
C SER A 216 1.48 -47.38 3.13
N VAL A 217 2.04 -46.26 2.75
CA VAL A 217 1.63 -45.42 1.62
C VAL A 217 2.79 -45.31 0.60
N ASP A 218 2.48 -45.53 -0.66
CA ASP A 218 3.38 -45.25 -1.75
C ASP A 218 3.19 -43.79 -2.19
N PHE A 219 4.02 -42.90 -1.64
CA PHE A 219 3.93 -41.45 -1.87
C PHE A 219 4.20 -41.04 -3.31
N SER A 220 4.89 -41.88 -4.12
CA SER A 220 5.17 -41.61 -5.53
C SER A 220 3.90 -41.47 -6.38
N GLN A 221 2.77 -42.02 -5.92
CA GLN A 221 1.49 -41.92 -6.61
C GLN A 221 0.85 -40.52 -6.55
N PHE A 222 1.34 -39.64 -5.66
CA PHE A 222 0.80 -38.29 -5.41
C PHE A 222 1.73 -37.18 -5.88
N ASP A 223 2.75 -37.53 -6.65
CA ASP A 223 3.58 -36.65 -7.47
C ASP A 223 3.05 -36.79 -8.91
N ASN A 224 1.97 -36.05 -9.23
CA ASN A 224 1.18 -36.22 -10.44
C ASN A 224 1.89 -35.70 -11.71
N ASP A 225 2.90 -34.87 -11.58
CA ASP A 225 3.67 -34.29 -12.69
C ASP A 225 5.13 -34.78 -12.74
N GLY A 226 5.59 -35.49 -11.71
CA GLY A 226 6.90 -36.15 -11.66
C GLY A 226 8.06 -35.23 -11.32
N ASP A 227 7.80 -34.09 -10.67
CA ASP A 227 8.82 -33.10 -10.31
C ASP A 227 9.58 -33.41 -9.00
N GLY A 228 9.18 -34.47 -8.29
CA GLY A 228 9.77 -34.91 -7.02
C GLY A 228 9.14 -34.26 -5.80
N ILE A 229 8.12 -33.45 -5.97
CA ILE A 229 7.31 -32.85 -4.92
C ILE A 229 5.98 -33.59 -4.82
N LEU A 230 5.51 -33.81 -3.61
CA LEU A 230 4.17 -34.33 -3.39
C LEU A 230 3.16 -33.23 -3.69
N ASP A 231 2.29 -33.46 -4.70
CA ASP A 231 1.30 -32.51 -5.20
C ASP A 231 0.19 -32.27 -4.18
N ARG A 232 0.50 -31.64 -3.08
CA ARG A 232 -0.38 -31.32 -1.97
C ARG A 232 -0.71 -32.48 -1.02
N LEU A 233 -0.60 -32.17 0.22
CA LEU A 233 -1.04 -33.04 1.31
C LEU A 233 -2.27 -32.42 2.00
N SER A 234 -3.36 -33.17 2.10
CA SER A 234 -4.52 -32.78 2.89
C SER A 234 -4.47 -33.44 4.27
N ILE A 235 -4.66 -32.66 5.32
CA ILE A 235 -4.67 -33.14 6.71
C ILE A 235 -6.07 -32.90 7.31
N ILE A 236 -6.65 -33.92 7.93
CA ILE A 236 -7.85 -33.80 8.75
C ILE A 236 -7.47 -33.98 10.19
N HIS A 237 -7.59 -32.94 11.00
CA HIS A 237 -7.30 -33.02 12.42
C HIS A 237 -8.58 -33.37 13.22
N GLN A 238 -8.40 -34.12 14.29
CA GLN A 238 -9.48 -34.46 15.22
C GLN A 238 -10.07 -33.20 15.86
N GLY A 239 -11.40 -33.16 16.01
CA GLY A 239 -12.15 -32.13 16.68
C GLY A 239 -12.71 -31.06 15.74
N THR A 240 -13.05 -29.93 16.34
CA THR A 240 -13.68 -28.78 15.65
C THR A 240 -12.66 -27.81 15.09
N GLY A 241 -13.08 -27.04 14.09
CA GLY A 241 -12.32 -25.93 13.52
C GLY A 241 -12.59 -24.62 14.25
N GLN A 242 -11.57 -23.76 14.30
CA GLN A 242 -11.66 -22.46 14.94
C GLN A 242 -12.58 -21.50 14.17
N GLU A 243 -12.73 -21.66 12.85
CA GLU A 243 -13.61 -20.88 11.98
C GLU A 243 -15.11 -20.96 12.34
N VAL A 244 -15.48 -21.94 13.16
CA VAL A 244 -16.84 -22.09 13.70
C VAL A 244 -16.87 -21.90 15.21
N THR A 245 -15.83 -22.30 15.94
CA THR A 245 -15.84 -22.23 17.41
C THR A 245 -15.32 -20.92 17.95
N GLY A 246 -14.45 -20.20 17.20
CA GLY A 246 -13.71 -19.04 17.68
C GLY A 246 -12.75 -19.34 18.83
N SER A 247 -12.46 -20.62 19.08
CA SER A 247 -11.62 -21.05 20.20
C SER A 247 -10.18 -21.11 19.79
N TYR A 248 -9.32 -20.34 20.44
CA TYR A 248 -7.85 -20.35 20.21
C TYR A 248 -7.17 -21.71 20.47
N SER A 249 -7.85 -22.68 21.03
CA SER A 249 -7.38 -24.06 21.18
C SER A 249 -7.77 -24.97 20.01
N ASP A 250 -8.49 -24.45 19.03
CA ASP A 250 -8.86 -25.15 17.82
C ASP A 250 -8.03 -24.63 16.64
N ILE A 251 -7.74 -25.48 15.68
CA ILE A 251 -6.97 -25.14 14.49
C ILE A 251 -7.94 -24.53 13.47
N TRP A 252 -7.60 -23.38 12.89
CA TRP A 252 -8.33 -22.80 11.78
C TRP A 252 -8.01 -23.55 10.48
N SER A 253 -9.03 -23.84 9.65
CA SER A 253 -8.82 -24.45 8.35
C SER A 253 -8.00 -23.51 7.45
N HIS A 254 -6.92 -24.03 6.83
CA HIS A 254 -6.06 -23.22 5.98
C HIS A 254 -5.26 -24.04 4.98
N SER A 255 -4.74 -23.35 3.99
CA SER A 255 -3.80 -23.80 2.98
C SER A 255 -2.48 -23.03 3.10
N ALA A 256 -1.35 -23.71 3.21
CA ALA A 256 -0.04 -23.06 3.38
C ALA A 256 1.14 -23.88 2.82
N GLU A 257 2.32 -23.24 2.79
CA GLU A 257 3.61 -23.89 2.57
C GLU A 257 4.29 -24.23 3.89
N LEU A 258 5.07 -25.31 3.92
CA LEU A 258 5.89 -25.66 5.07
C LEU A 258 7.13 -24.76 5.16
N LEU A 259 7.43 -24.32 6.38
CA LEU A 259 8.62 -23.50 6.65
C LEU A 259 9.94 -24.31 6.60
N ALA A 260 9.86 -25.62 6.79
CA ALA A 260 11.01 -26.51 6.76
C ALA A 260 10.82 -27.66 5.78
N ASP A 261 11.93 -28.25 5.35
CA ASP A 261 11.91 -29.42 4.48
C ASP A 261 11.37 -30.65 5.20
N VAL A 262 10.24 -31.18 4.72
CA VAL A 262 9.65 -32.45 5.16
C VAL A 262 9.62 -33.40 3.95
N TYR A 263 9.95 -34.67 4.17
CA TYR A 263 9.98 -35.68 3.13
C TYR A 263 9.04 -36.83 3.46
N ALA A 264 8.25 -37.23 2.47
CA ALA A 264 7.41 -38.42 2.47
C ALA A 264 8.02 -39.45 1.50
N GLY A 265 8.82 -40.38 2.05
CA GLY A 265 9.70 -41.21 1.25
C GLY A 265 10.81 -40.41 0.59
N ASP A 266 10.86 -40.43 -0.75
CA ASP A 266 11.76 -39.63 -1.59
C ASP A 266 11.12 -38.33 -2.11
N LYS A 267 9.84 -38.05 -1.78
CA LYS A 267 9.10 -36.88 -2.24
C LYS A 267 9.15 -35.77 -1.19
N ARG A 268 9.45 -34.55 -1.62
CA ARG A 268 9.40 -33.37 -0.76
C ARG A 268 7.94 -32.93 -0.57
N VAL A 269 7.52 -32.75 0.67
CA VAL A 269 6.23 -32.12 1.00
C VAL A 269 6.48 -30.61 1.13
N ARG A 270 5.89 -29.83 0.22
CA ARG A 270 6.05 -28.38 0.19
C ARG A 270 4.80 -27.67 0.73
N THR A 271 3.64 -28.12 0.31
CA THR A 271 2.36 -27.47 0.55
C THR A 271 1.35 -28.42 1.18
N TYR A 272 0.46 -27.88 2.00
CA TYR A 272 -0.59 -28.67 2.65
C TYR A 272 -1.89 -27.87 2.79
N THR A 273 -2.99 -28.59 3.03
CA THR A 273 -4.24 -28.07 3.59
C THR A 273 -4.53 -28.76 4.90
N ILE A 274 -5.15 -28.06 5.85
CA ILE A 274 -5.59 -28.64 7.13
C ILE A 274 -7.02 -28.23 7.41
N GLN A 275 -7.87 -29.21 7.77
CA GLN A 275 -9.31 -29.02 8.03
C GLN A 275 -9.74 -29.87 9.24
N PRO A 276 -10.89 -29.54 9.91
CA PRO A 276 -11.34 -30.27 11.09
C PRO A 276 -12.14 -31.54 10.75
N GLU A 277 -12.17 -32.46 11.70
CA GLU A 277 -13.11 -33.60 11.71
C GLU A 277 -14.58 -33.14 11.79
N LEU A 278 -14.83 -32.11 12.63
CA LEU A 278 -16.18 -31.69 13.00
C LEU A 278 -16.43 -30.23 12.58
N LEU A 279 -17.58 -29.98 11.99
CA LEU A 279 -18.15 -28.65 11.84
C LEU A 279 -18.52 -28.04 13.21
N GLY A 280 -18.96 -28.88 14.17
CA GLY A 280 -19.34 -28.41 15.50
C GLY A 280 -20.66 -27.62 15.56
N TYR A 281 -21.37 -27.50 14.45
CA TYR A 281 -22.65 -26.78 14.31
C TYR A 281 -23.55 -27.51 13.29
N PRO A 282 -24.84 -27.60 13.47
CA PRO A 282 -25.65 -27.17 14.64
C PRO A 282 -25.48 -28.04 15.89
N THR A 283 -24.78 -29.16 15.79
CA THR A 283 -24.49 -30.03 16.94
C THR A 283 -22.96 -30.16 17.12
N PRO A 284 -22.45 -30.32 18.35
CA PRO A 284 -21.01 -30.46 18.62
C PRO A 284 -20.35 -31.66 17.93
N THR A 285 -21.13 -32.66 17.50
CA THR A 285 -20.63 -33.89 16.85
C THR A 285 -20.87 -33.91 15.33
N GLN A 286 -21.30 -32.78 14.77
CA GLN A 286 -21.56 -32.67 13.33
C GLN A 286 -20.25 -32.78 12.56
N MET A 287 -20.16 -33.76 11.65
CA MET A 287 -19.02 -33.90 10.72
C MET A 287 -18.85 -32.65 9.84
N ALA A 288 -17.63 -32.28 9.57
CA ALA A 288 -17.30 -31.22 8.60
C ALA A 288 -17.91 -31.52 7.21
N THR A 289 -18.26 -30.47 6.49
CA THR A 289 -18.91 -30.53 5.18
C THR A 289 -17.94 -30.22 4.05
N VAL A 290 -18.30 -30.56 2.82
CA VAL A 290 -17.42 -30.51 1.66
C VAL A 290 -16.92 -29.10 1.29
N GLY A 291 -17.64 -28.04 1.68
CA GLY A 291 -17.34 -26.66 1.29
C GLY A 291 -15.94 -26.21 1.68
N VAL A 292 -15.57 -26.40 2.96
CA VAL A 292 -14.24 -26.05 3.47
C VAL A 292 -13.14 -26.80 2.70
N PHE A 293 -13.35 -28.08 2.42
CA PHE A 293 -12.37 -28.89 1.66
C PHE A 293 -12.21 -28.40 0.22
N CYS A 294 -13.33 -28.02 -0.42
CA CYS A 294 -13.30 -27.47 -1.76
C CYS A 294 -12.58 -26.11 -1.80
N HIS A 295 -12.86 -25.23 -0.85
CA HIS A 295 -12.23 -23.90 -0.77
C HIS A 295 -10.71 -24.00 -0.59
N GLU A 296 -10.25 -24.71 0.45
CA GLU A 296 -8.82 -24.87 0.72
C GLU A 296 -8.08 -25.52 -0.46
N PHE A 297 -8.75 -26.44 -1.15
CA PHE A 297 -8.18 -27.01 -2.35
C PHE A 297 -8.21 -26.06 -3.55
N GLY A 298 -9.13 -25.10 -3.61
CA GLY A 298 -9.13 -24.02 -4.59
C GLY A 298 -7.83 -23.22 -4.59
N HIS A 299 -7.26 -22.97 -3.39
CA HIS A 299 -5.95 -22.33 -3.25
C HIS A 299 -4.82 -23.19 -3.86
N ASN A 300 -4.94 -24.52 -3.80
CA ASN A 300 -3.97 -25.44 -4.42
C ASN A 300 -3.96 -25.35 -5.94
N LEU A 301 -5.10 -24.96 -6.52
CA LEU A 301 -5.22 -24.68 -7.94
C LEU A 301 -4.78 -23.27 -8.32
N GLY A 302 -4.45 -22.43 -7.33
CA GLY A 302 -3.96 -21.06 -7.52
C GLY A 302 -5.05 -19.99 -7.41
N ALA A 303 -6.24 -20.30 -6.88
CA ALA A 303 -7.27 -19.29 -6.61
C ALA A 303 -6.92 -18.47 -5.36
N PRO A 304 -7.06 -17.13 -5.39
CA PRO A 304 -7.00 -16.29 -4.20
C PRO A 304 -8.35 -16.27 -3.47
N ASP A 305 -8.39 -15.68 -2.28
CA ASP A 305 -9.65 -15.31 -1.65
C ASP A 305 -10.30 -14.13 -2.36
N PHE A 306 -11.59 -14.22 -2.65
CA PHE A 306 -12.38 -13.16 -3.29
C PHE A 306 -13.28 -12.40 -2.32
N TYR A 307 -13.15 -12.63 -1.02
CA TYR A 307 -13.74 -11.80 0.03
C TYR A 307 -12.73 -10.76 0.53
N ASP A 308 -13.18 -9.83 1.37
CA ASP A 308 -12.31 -8.87 2.05
C ASP A 308 -11.52 -9.56 3.16
N SER A 309 -10.25 -9.78 2.93
CA SER A 309 -9.37 -10.48 3.86
C SER A 309 -8.75 -9.59 4.93
N ASP A 310 -8.87 -8.26 4.89
CA ASP A 310 -8.42 -7.34 5.96
C ASP A 310 -9.56 -6.73 6.78
N TYR A 311 -10.81 -6.96 6.38
CA TYR A 311 -12.04 -6.66 7.12
C TYR A 311 -12.25 -5.21 7.50
N GLU A 312 -11.86 -4.18 7.04
CA GLU A 312 -11.92 -2.75 7.39
C GLU A 312 -10.54 -2.14 7.69
N GLY A 313 -9.47 -2.92 7.51
CA GLY A 313 -8.12 -2.39 7.63
C GLY A 313 -7.88 -1.27 6.63
N SER A 314 -8.46 -1.38 5.43
CA SER A 314 -8.28 -0.47 4.30
C SER A 314 -9.48 0.42 3.98
N GLY A 315 -10.46 0.55 4.89
CA GLY A 315 -11.52 1.56 4.75
C GLY A 315 -12.93 1.05 4.52
N GLY A 316 -13.23 -0.19 4.86
CA GLY A 316 -14.58 -0.76 4.83
C GLY A 316 -14.57 -2.26 4.82
N SER A 317 -15.75 -2.89 4.86
CA SER A 317 -15.90 -4.34 4.73
C SER A 317 -16.63 -4.62 3.42
N PHE A 318 -16.03 -5.48 2.59
CA PHE A 318 -16.48 -5.76 1.22
C PHE A 318 -16.71 -7.25 1.03
N ASN A 319 -17.74 -7.60 0.26
CA ASN A 319 -18.08 -9.01 0.05
C ASN A 319 -17.36 -9.64 -1.17
N GLY A 320 -16.65 -8.87 -1.98
CA GLY A 320 -15.99 -9.38 -3.18
C GLY A 320 -16.95 -10.05 -4.15
N THR A 321 -16.79 -11.35 -4.37
CA THR A 321 -17.70 -12.16 -5.19
C THR A 321 -18.88 -12.76 -4.39
N GLY A 322 -18.87 -12.68 -3.06
CA GLY A 322 -19.96 -13.04 -2.18
C GLY A 322 -20.38 -14.51 -2.26
N VAL A 323 -21.69 -14.77 -2.08
CA VAL A 323 -22.27 -16.14 -2.09
C VAL A 323 -22.25 -16.80 -3.49
N TRP A 324 -21.84 -16.07 -4.54
CA TRP A 324 -21.76 -16.55 -5.90
C TRP A 324 -20.49 -17.37 -6.18
N ASP A 325 -19.57 -17.42 -5.22
CA ASP A 325 -18.24 -17.98 -5.42
C ASP A 325 -17.77 -18.84 -4.24
N LEU A 326 -17.21 -20.02 -4.55
CA LEU A 326 -16.55 -20.89 -3.56
C LEU A 326 -15.46 -20.14 -2.76
N MET A 327 -14.67 -19.30 -3.45
CA MET A 327 -13.54 -18.59 -2.82
C MET A 327 -13.96 -17.32 -2.08
N ALA A 328 -15.24 -17.19 -1.78
CA ALA A 328 -15.85 -16.16 -0.94
C ALA A 328 -16.94 -16.78 -0.05
N GLU A 329 -18.03 -16.08 0.24
CA GLU A 329 -19.07 -16.55 1.15
C GLU A 329 -19.84 -17.77 0.61
N GLY A 330 -19.77 -18.07 -0.68
CA GLY A 330 -20.39 -19.23 -1.30
C GLY A 330 -19.94 -20.60 -0.76
N ILE A 331 -18.80 -20.64 -0.08
CA ILE A 331 -18.32 -21.81 0.67
C ILE A 331 -19.35 -22.30 1.71
N TRP A 332 -20.11 -21.38 2.32
CA TRP A 332 -21.04 -21.67 3.41
C TRP A 332 -22.48 -21.94 2.95
N ASN A 333 -22.73 -21.96 1.63
CA ASN A 333 -24.07 -22.28 1.13
C ASN A 333 -24.53 -23.66 1.61
N LYS A 334 -25.81 -23.76 2.01
CA LYS A 334 -26.31 -24.92 2.73
C LYS A 334 -27.70 -25.37 2.27
N ASP A 335 -27.85 -26.63 2.09
CA ASP A 335 -29.18 -27.31 2.05
C ASP A 335 -29.59 -27.75 3.47
N LEU A 336 -28.85 -28.65 4.06
CA LEU A 336 -29.08 -29.15 5.40
C LEU A 336 -28.12 -28.53 6.42
N GLN A 337 -26.85 -28.33 6.03
CA GLN A 337 -25.77 -27.91 6.91
C GLN A 337 -24.85 -26.91 6.19
N PRO A 338 -24.26 -25.96 6.92
CA PRO A 338 -23.34 -25.01 6.32
C PRO A 338 -22.23 -25.72 5.53
N GLY A 339 -22.03 -25.30 4.29
CA GLY A 339 -20.98 -25.82 3.39
C GLY A 339 -21.27 -27.20 2.79
N ASP A 340 -22.45 -27.74 2.89
CA ASP A 340 -22.81 -29.02 2.24
C ASP A 340 -23.09 -28.85 0.73
N THR A 341 -23.28 -27.62 0.28
CA THR A 341 -23.59 -27.28 -1.11
C THR A 341 -22.92 -25.96 -1.48
N PRO A 342 -21.57 -25.92 -1.50
CA PRO A 342 -20.85 -24.69 -1.86
C PRO A 342 -21.17 -24.26 -3.29
N SER A 343 -21.14 -22.94 -3.56
CA SER A 343 -21.30 -22.40 -4.93
C SER A 343 -20.16 -22.81 -5.83
N HIS A 344 -20.40 -22.75 -7.12
CA HIS A 344 -19.34 -22.84 -8.13
C HIS A 344 -18.28 -21.78 -7.92
N ILE A 345 -17.06 -22.06 -8.37
CA ILE A 345 -15.99 -21.09 -8.60
C ILE A 345 -16.48 -20.10 -9.65
N ASN A 346 -16.20 -18.80 -9.45
CA ASN A 346 -16.59 -17.74 -10.39
C ASN A 346 -16.01 -17.96 -11.79
N MET A 347 -16.65 -17.40 -12.81
CA MET A 347 -16.30 -17.62 -14.21
C MET A 347 -14.90 -17.11 -14.55
N TRP A 348 -14.47 -15.97 -13.97
CA TRP A 348 -13.13 -15.44 -14.18
C TRP A 348 -12.07 -16.44 -13.73
N GLN A 349 -12.20 -17.02 -12.55
CA GLN A 349 -11.24 -18.00 -12.03
C GLN A 349 -11.24 -19.30 -12.86
N LYS A 350 -12.41 -19.75 -13.36
CA LYS A 350 -12.50 -20.90 -14.28
C LYS A 350 -11.76 -20.63 -15.59
N MET A 351 -11.79 -19.40 -16.09
CA MET A 351 -11.01 -18.97 -17.26
C MET A 351 -9.50 -18.98 -16.94
N GLN A 352 -9.08 -18.53 -15.76
CA GLN A 352 -7.68 -18.59 -15.33
C GLN A 352 -7.18 -20.05 -15.23
N PHE A 353 -8.01 -20.95 -14.78
CA PHE A 353 -7.70 -22.39 -14.75
C PHE A 353 -7.65 -23.04 -16.14
N GLY A 354 -8.09 -22.33 -17.17
CA GLY A 354 -8.18 -22.86 -18.53
C GLY A 354 -9.34 -23.83 -18.75
N TRP A 355 -10.28 -23.92 -17.80
CA TRP A 355 -11.47 -24.77 -17.93
C TRP A 355 -12.50 -24.17 -18.86
N VAL A 356 -12.51 -22.87 -19.02
CA VAL A 356 -13.39 -22.10 -19.90
C VAL A 356 -12.55 -21.23 -20.81
N LYS A 357 -12.83 -21.28 -22.12
CA LYS A 357 -12.27 -20.34 -23.07
C LYS A 357 -13.22 -19.14 -23.21
N PRO A 358 -12.81 -17.93 -22.85
CA PRO A 358 -13.69 -16.77 -22.94
C PRO A 358 -14.05 -16.42 -24.38
N GLU A 359 -15.25 -15.91 -24.56
CA GLU A 359 -15.70 -15.27 -25.80
C GLU A 359 -15.71 -13.76 -25.62
N TYR A 360 -14.93 -13.05 -26.45
CA TYR A 360 -14.84 -11.57 -26.37
C TYR A 360 -15.97 -10.91 -27.14
N LEU A 361 -16.64 -9.95 -26.51
CA LEU A 361 -17.68 -9.14 -27.10
C LEU A 361 -17.05 -7.87 -27.70
N THR A 362 -16.75 -7.92 -28.99
CA THR A 362 -16.04 -6.82 -29.70
C THR A 362 -16.94 -6.06 -30.69
N GLU A 363 -18.05 -6.65 -31.10
CA GLU A 363 -19.00 -6.08 -32.07
C GLU A 363 -20.44 -6.25 -31.56
N SER A 364 -21.30 -5.31 -31.93
CA SER A 364 -22.75 -5.36 -31.57
C SER A 364 -23.42 -6.62 -32.09
N ARG A 365 -24.06 -7.36 -31.16
CA ARG A 365 -24.78 -8.60 -31.51
C ARG A 365 -25.72 -9.02 -30.38
N THR A 366 -26.73 -9.78 -30.73
CA THR A 366 -27.60 -10.47 -29.77
C THR A 366 -27.04 -11.85 -29.46
N VAL A 367 -26.88 -12.18 -28.19
CA VAL A 367 -26.50 -13.50 -27.67
C VAL A 367 -27.76 -14.13 -27.06
N THR A 368 -28.08 -15.35 -27.48
CA THR A 368 -29.29 -16.06 -27.02
C THR A 368 -28.98 -17.48 -26.62
N GLY A 369 -29.79 -18.05 -25.72
CA GLY A 369 -29.65 -19.43 -25.33
C GLY A 369 -28.40 -19.71 -24.50
N ILE A 370 -27.93 -18.74 -23.69
CA ILE A 370 -26.77 -18.92 -22.84
C ILE A 370 -27.10 -19.97 -21.78
N PRO A 371 -26.39 -21.11 -21.76
CA PRO A 371 -26.64 -22.15 -20.76
C PRO A 371 -26.17 -21.69 -19.37
N ALA A 372 -26.65 -22.35 -18.33
CA ALA A 372 -26.11 -22.13 -17.00
C ALA A 372 -24.64 -22.54 -16.93
N ALA A 373 -23.82 -21.76 -16.28
CA ALA A 373 -22.39 -22.00 -16.09
C ALA A 373 -22.07 -23.28 -15.30
N SER A 374 -23.07 -23.88 -14.64
CA SER A 374 -22.98 -25.21 -14.05
C SER A 374 -23.17 -26.35 -15.06
N ASP A 375 -23.67 -26.05 -16.26
CA ASP A 375 -23.95 -27.08 -17.29
C ASP A 375 -22.88 -27.07 -18.40
N GLU A 376 -22.48 -25.88 -18.88
CA GLU A 376 -21.58 -25.74 -20.01
C GLU A 376 -20.52 -24.61 -19.78
N PRO A 377 -19.29 -24.75 -20.37
CA PRO A 377 -18.19 -23.79 -20.17
C PRO A 377 -18.37 -22.51 -21.03
N VAL A 378 -19.42 -21.75 -20.78
CA VAL A 378 -19.76 -20.54 -21.54
C VAL A 378 -19.61 -19.31 -20.67
N GLY A 379 -18.72 -18.40 -21.08
CA GLY A 379 -18.49 -17.11 -20.43
C GLY A 379 -18.00 -16.06 -21.42
N TYR A 380 -18.39 -14.81 -21.20
CA TYR A 380 -18.08 -13.69 -22.10
C TYR A 380 -17.21 -12.66 -21.39
N ILE A 381 -16.40 -11.93 -22.16
CA ILE A 381 -15.61 -10.79 -21.72
C ILE A 381 -16.03 -9.57 -22.55
N ALA A 382 -16.35 -8.47 -21.85
CA ALA A 382 -16.56 -7.15 -22.43
C ALA A 382 -15.50 -6.20 -21.84
N GLU A 383 -14.55 -5.79 -22.70
CA GLU A 383 -13.45 -4.91 -22.29
C GLU A 383 -13.91 -3.45 -22.19
N THR A 384 -13.43 -2.74 -21.17
CA THR A 384 -13.58 -1.29 -21.07
C THR A 384 -12.55 -0.57 -21.95
N THR A 385 -12.53 0.75 -21.90
CA THR A 385 -11.49 1.55 -22.58
C THR A 385 -10.17 1.59 -21.83
N ARG A 386 -10.11 1.04 -20.60
CA ARG A 386 -8.91 0.95 -19.80
C ARG A 386 -8.30 -0.45 -19.96
N GLU A 387 -7.06 -0.52 -20.41
CA GLU A 387 -6.34 -1.79 -20.53
C GLU A 387 -6.31 -2.56 -19.20
N GLY A 388 -6.64 -3.84 -19.25
CA GLY A 388 -6.68 -4.72 -18.07
C GLY A 388 -7.91 -4.49 -17.15
N ASP A 389 -8.94 -3.78 -17.63
CA ASP A 389 -10.19 -3.54 -16.93
C ASP A 389 -11.35 -4.02 -17.81
N TYR A 390 -12.16 -4.96 -17.31
CA TYR A 390 -13.20 -5.59 -18.12
C TYR A 390 -14.27 -6.26 -17.25
N PHE A 391 -15.38 -6.60 -17.89
CA PHE A 391 -16.47 -7.35 -17.28
C PHE A 391 -16.48 -8.80 -17.78
N VAL A 392 -16.62 -9.74 -16.82
CA VAL A 392 -16.87 -11.16 -17.12
C VAL A 392 -18.34 -11.45 -16.89
N ILE A 393 -18.97 -12.11 -17.85
CA ILE A 393 -20.42 -12.32 -17.90
C ILE A 393 -20.70 -13.80 -17.98
N GLU A 394 -21.51 -14.32 -17.06
CA GLU A 394 -22.00 -15.71 -17.05
C GLU A 394 -23.49 -15.78 -16.73
N HIS A 395 -24.11 -16.89 -17.08
CA HIS A 395 -25.46 -17.21 -16.61
C HIS A 395 -25.37 -18.18 -15.43
N ARG A 396 -25.94 -17.79 -14.28
CA ARG A 396 -26.05 -18.65 -13.10
C ARG A 396 -27.49 -19.06 -12.88
N ALA A 397 -27.70 -20.33 -12.55
CA ALA A 397 -29.03 -20.87 -12.28
C ALA A 397 -28.99 -21.84 -11.09
N ARG A 398 -30.10 -21.85 -10.32
CA ARG A 398 -30.23 -22.64 -9.09
C ARG A 398 -30.37 -24.13 -9.38
N ARG A 399 -29.29 -24.78 -9.75
CA ARG A 399 -29.19 -26.21 -10.03
C ARG A 399 -27.83 -26.78 -9.61
N LYS A 400 -27.74 -28.07 -9.46
CA LYS A 400 -26.52 -28.78 -9.08
C LYS A 400 -25.90 -28.18 -7.80
N PHE A 401 -24.59 -27.89 -7.78
CA PHE A 401 -23.98 -27.19 -6.65
C PHE A 401 -24.48 -25.74 -6.48
N ASP A 402 -24.89 -25.08 -7.57
CA ASP A 402 -25.46 -23.73 -7.51
C ASP A 402 -26.93 -23.66 -7.07
N ARG A 403 -27.59 -24.78 -6.72
CA ARG A 403 -29.02 -24.83 -6.41
C ARG A 403 -29.47 -23.94 -5.24
N LEU A 404 -28.54 -23.46 -4.45
CA LEU A 404 -28.79 -22.61 -3.27
C LEU A 404 -28.38 -21.15 -3.47
N LEU A 405 -28.08 -20.74 -4.68
CA LEU A 405 -27.87 -19.35 -5.02
C LEU A 405 -29.11 -18.51 -4.72
N PRO A 406 -28.96 -17.22 -4.39
CA PRO A 406 -30.11 -16.36 -4.08
C PRO A 406 -31.09 -16.20 -5.24
N GLY A 407 -30.60 -16.24 -6.48
CA GLY A 407 -31.41 -16.03 -7.68
C GLY A 407 -30.85 -16.74 -8.91
N ASP A 408 -31.65 -16.72 -9.99
CA ASP A 408 -31.25 -17.11 -11.32
C ASP A 408 -31.00 -15.83 -12.15
N GLY A 409 -30.00 -15.81 -13.04
CA GLY A 409 -29.79 -14.67 -13.92
C GLY A 409 -28.38 -14.56 -14.49
N ILE A 410 -28.13 -13.51 -15.23
CA ILE A 410 -26.80 -13.11 -15.63
C ILE A 410 -26.09 -12.55 -14.39
N VAL A 411 -24.93 -13.08 -14.09
CA VAL A 411 -23.99 -12.56 -13.11
C VAL A 411 -22.84 -11.90 -13.86
N ILE A 412 -22.47 -10.71 -13.43
CA ILE A 412 -21.41 -9.91 -14.02
C ILE A 412 -20.35 -9.68 -12.96
N TYR A 413 -19.09 -9.99 -13.28
CA TYR A 413 -17.95 -9.65 -12.43
C TYR A 413 -17.18 -8.52 -13.09
N HIS A 414 -16.84 -7.48 -12.31
CA HIS A 414 -15.90 -6.46 -12.74
C HIS A 414 -14.48 -6.91 -12.34
N VAL A 415 -13.55 -6.84 -13.27
CA VAL A 415 -12.16 -7.27 -13.10
C VAL A 415 -11.21 -6.13 -13.43
N ASP A 416 -10.37 -5.73 -12.48
CA ASP A 416 -9.24 -4.83 -12.67
C ASP A 416 -7.93 -5.61 -12.46
N GLU A 417 -7.35 -6.12 -13.54
CA GLU A 417 -6.11 -6.88 -13.49
C GLU A 417 -4.91 -6.08 -13.00
N ASN A 418 -4.91 -4.76 -13.19
CA ASN A 418 -3.81 -3.92 -12.76
C ASN A 418 -3.74 -3.86 -11.23
N ARG A 419 -4.90 -3.74 -10.58
CA ARG A 419 -5.02 -3.83 -9.12
C ARG A 419 -4.76 -5.24 -8.62
N LEU A 420 -5.34 -6.23 -9.30
CA LEU A 420 -5.16 -7.63 -8.96
C LEU A 420 -3.68 -8.01 -8.87
N LYS A 421 -2.88 -7.67 -9.88
CA LYS A 421 -1.43 -7.95 -9.91
C LYS A 421 -0.68 -7.32 -8.73
N GLN A 422 -1.11 -6.16 -8.27
CA GLN A 422 -0.49 -5.47 -7.12
C GLN A 422 -0.84 -6.11 -5.77
N LYS A 423 -2.04 -6.71 -5.65
CA LYS A 423 -2.59 -7.17 -4.38
C LYS A 423 -2.64 -8.68 -4.21
N LEU A 424 -2.44 -9.44 -5.29
CA LEU A 424 -2.55 -10.90 -5.29
C LEU A 424 -1.59 -11.54 -4.29
N ASN A 425 -0.33 -11.11 -4.26
CA ASN A 425 0.70 -11.66 -3.37
C ASN A 425 0.42 -11.42 -1.87
N MET A 426 -0.47 -10.48 -1.56
CA MET A 426 -0.88 -10.16 -0.19
C MET A 426 -2.21 -10.81 0.20
N ASN A 427 -2.87 -11.47 -0.74
CA ASN A 427 -4.25 -11.95 -0.61
C ASN A 427 -5.23 -10.86 -0.14
N THR A 428 -5.06 -9.61 -0.64
CA THR A 428 -5.87 -8.45 -0.28
C THR A 428 -6.58 -7.85 -1.49
N ILE A 429 -6.91 -8.68 -2.49
CA ILE A 429 -7.41 -8.24 -3.79
C ILE A 429 -8.71 -7.44 -3.70
N ASN A 430 -9.53 -7.69 -2.68
CA ASN A 430 -10.82 -7.03 -2.46
C ASN A 430 -10.90 -6.32 -1.10
N ALA A 431 -9.76 -5.95 -0.52
CA ALA A 431 -9.69 -5.40 0.83
C ALA A 431 -9.94 -3.89 0.93
N ASP A 432 -10.08 -3.15 -0.17
CA ASP A 432 -10.35 -1.71 -0.15
C ASP A 432 -11.48 -1.28 -1.10
N TYR A 433 -11.83 0.02 -1.07
CA TYR A 433 -12.92 0.60 -1.85
C TYR A 433 -12.94 0.22 -3.32
N ALA A 434 -11.80 0.12 -3.96
CA ALA A 434 -11.71 -0.31 -5.34
C ALA A 434 -11.28 -1.78 -5.36
N GLN A 435 -12.22 -2.67 -5.26
CA GLN A 435 -12.02 -4.11 -5.35
C GLN A 435 -11.42 -4.50 -6.71
N SER A 436 -10.65 -5.59 -6.74
CA SER A 436 -10.01 -6.05 -7.98
C SER A 436 -10.89 -7.00 -8.79
N VAL A 437 -11.67 -7.85 -8.12
CA VAL A 437 -12.63 -8.78 -8.75
C VAL A 437 -13.87 -8.87 -7.87
N TYR A 438 -15.00 -8.40 -8.32
CA TYR A 438 -16.22 -8.38 -7.52
C TYR A 438 -17.48 -8.58 -8.37
N THR A 439 -18.56 -9.01 -7.70
CA THR A 439 -19.87 -9.14 -8.33
C THR A 439 -20.54 -7.79 -8.47
N VAL A 440 -20.90 -7.40 -9.70
CA VAL A 440 -21.70 -6.21 -9.99
C VAL A 440 -23.14 -6.49 -9.60
N CYS A 441 -23.66 -5.79 -8.59
CA CYS A 441 -25.01 -5.98 -8.09
C CYS A 441 -26.03 -5.18 -8.92
N ALA A 442 -26.93 -5.86 -9.64
CA ALA A 442 -27.94 -5.20 -10.48
C ALA A 442 -28.85 -4.23 -9.72
N SER A 443 -29.06 -4.43 -8.42
CA SER A 443 -29.88 -3.55 -7.57
C SER A 443 -29.10 -2.46 -6.86
N ALA A 444 -27.79 -2.30 -7.13
CA ALA A 444 -27.02 -1.20 -6.58
C ALA A 444 -27.55 0.15 -7.05
N THR A 445 -27.55 1.15 -6.16
CA THR A 445 -28.07 2.50 -6.43
C THR A 445 -26.97 3.53 -6.66
N GLY A 446 -25.71 3.10 -6.74
CA GLY A 446 -24.52 3.89 -7.01
C GLY A 446 -23.51 3.06 -7.79
N ASP A 447 -22.51 3.75 -8.37
CA ASP A 447 -21.38 3.06 -8.96
C ASP A 447 -20.49 2.45 -7.88
N PRO A 448 -20.05 1.20 -8.05
CA PRO A 448 -19.14 0.56 -7.14
C PRO A 448 -17.85 1.36 -6.91
N GLY A 449 -17.29 1.29 -5.71
CA GLY A 449 -16.05 1.97 -5.34
C GLY A 449 -16.22 3.39 -4.79
N MET A 450 -17.44 3.94 -4.74
CA MET A 450 -17.70 5.27 -4.18
C MET A 450 -17.86 5.24 -2.65
N SER A 451 -18.38 4.15 -2.11
CA SER A 451 -18.50 3.84 -0.67
C SER A 451 -18.70 2.34 -0.49
N PRO A 452 -18.58 1.77 0.72
CA PRO A 452 -18.91 0.36 0.95
C PRO A 452 -20.33 -0.01 0.51
N GLU A 453 -21.29 0.87 0.73
CA GLU A 453 -22.72 0.64 0.39
C GLU A 453 -22.98 0.73 -1.12
N SER A 454 -22.08 1.34 -1.90
CA SER A 454 -22.24 1.50 -3.36
C SER A 454 -22.20 0.16 -4.11
N TYR A 455 -21.61 -0.88 -3.51
CA TYR A 455 -21.61 -2.22 -4.10
C TYR A 455 -22.96 -2.92 -4.06
N GLY A 456 -23.91 -2.44 -3.28
CA GLY A 456 -25.24 -3.05 -3.11
C GLY A 456 -25.22 -4.34 -2.29
N ASP A 457 -26.36 -5.01 -2.19
CA ASP A 457 -26.48 -6.33 -1.54
C ASP A 457 -26.22 -7.44 -2.56
N ILE A 458 -24.93 -7.74 -2.78
CA ILE A 458 -24.52 -8.77 -3.74
C ILE A 458 -24.92 -10.18 -3.34
N ASN A 459 -25.31 -10.41 -2.07
CA ASN A 459 -25.72 -11.70 -1.55
C ASN A 459 -27.23 -11.94 -1.65
N SER A 460 -27.95 -11.10 -2.40
CA SER A 460 -29.40 -11.19 -2.61
C SER A 460 -29.79 -11.62 -4.02
N ALA A 461 -31.07 -11.95 -4.21
CA ALA A 461 -31.64 -12.19 -5.53
C ALA A 461 -31.69 -10.95 -6.44
N GLY A 462 -31.49 -9.77 -5.86
CA GLY A 462 -31.33 -8.51 -6.60
C GLY A 462 -29.95 -8.30 -7.23
N ALA A 463 -28.98 -9.18 -7.00
CA ALA A 463 -27.65 -9.06 -7.56
C ALA A 463 -27.56 -9.44 -9.05
N THR A 464 -28.42 -10.34 -9.51
CA THR A 464 -28.42 -10.81 -10.91
C THR A 464 -29.16 -9.84 -11.85
N PHE A 465 -28.82 -9.91 -13.13
CA PHE A 465 -29.55 -9.27 -14.22
C PHE A 465 -30.43 -10.32 -14.95
N PRO A 466 -31.73 -10.07 -15.23
CA PRO A 466 -32.50 -8.92 -14.77
C PRO A 466 -32.84 -8.98 -13.28
N GLY A 467 -32.73 -10.15 -12.61
CA GLY A 467 -32.98 -10.37 -11.20
C GLY A 467 -34.40 -9.99 -10.76
N GLU A 468 -34.61 -9.94 -9.45
CA GLU A 468 -35.92 -9.58 -8.88
C GLU A 468 -36.35 -8.13 -9.16
N ASN A 469 -35.41 -7.24 -9.44
CA ASN A 469 -35.65 -5.82 -9.72
C ASN A 469 -35.87 -5.56 -11.23
N ASN A 470 -35.82 -6.58 -12.05
CA ASN A 470 -36.02 -6.52 -13.50
C ASN A 470 -35.09 -5.49 -14.20
N VAL A 471 -33.80 -5.50 -13.85
CA VAL A 471 -32.77 -4.64 -14.45
C VAL A 471 -32.32 -5.23 -15.78
N THR A 472 -32.87 -4.74 -16.89
CA THR A 472 -32.67 -5.31 -18.24
C THR A 472 -31.61 -4.59 -19.05
N VAL A 473 -30.97 -3.55 -18.49
CA VAL A 473 -29.93 -2.74 -19.14
C VAL A 473 -28.75 -2.54 -18.19
N PHE A 474 -27.53 -2.70 -18.71
CA PHE A 474 -26.28 -2.37 -18.03
C PHE A 474 -25.42 -1.57 -19.01
N SER A 475 -25.15 -0.29 -18.71
CA SER A 475 -24.50 0.67 -19.62
C SER A 475 -23.78 1.78 -18.88
N ASP A 476 -23.07 2.64 -19.59
CA ASP A 476 -22.44 3.85 -19.02
C ASP A 476 -23.45 4.84 -18.38
N ALA A 477 -24.75 4.72 -18.72
CA ALA A 477 -25.82 5.59 -18.21
C ALA A 477 -26.63 4.97 -17.07
N THR A 478 -26.36 3.75 -16.68
CA THR A 478 -27.07 3.06 -15.59
C THR A 478 -26.33 3.13 -14.26
N LEU A 479 -26.99 2.77 -13.18
CA LEU A 479 -26.40 2.48 -11.88
C LEU A 479 -26.80 1.03 -11.48
N PRO A 480 -25.83 0.13 -11.33
CA PRO A 480 -24.39 0.31 -11.58
C PRO A 480 -24.10 0.56 -13.07
N SER A 481 -22.96 1.19 -13.37
CA SER A 481 -22.53 1.51 -14.73
C SER A 481 -21.49 0.54 -15.28
N THR A 482 -21.26 0.60 -16.61
CA THR A 482 -20.15 -0.11 -17.28
C THR A 482 -18.80 0.61 -17.16
N HIS A 483 -18.69 1.67 -16.36
CA HIS A 483 -17.45 2.40 -16.18
C HIS A 483 -16.33 1.50 -15.66
N SER A 484 -15.12 1.76 -16.14
CA SER A 484 -13.91 1.18 -15.55
C SER A 484 -13.68 1.69 -14.12
N ASN A 485 -12.83 1.01 -13.35
CA ASN A 485 -12.52 1.39 -11.96
C ASN A 485 -11.92 2.80 -11.79
N ASP A 486 -11.42 3.42 -12.86
CA ASP A 486 -10.97 4.82 -12.85
C ASP A 486 -12.05 5.79 -13.39
N GLY A 487 -13.28 5.33 -13.56
CA GLY A 487 -14.45 6.11 -13.94
C GLY A 487 -14.51 6.47 -15.41
N LYS A 488 -13.79 5.73 -16.29
CA LYS A 488 -13.89 5.93 -17.74
C LYS A 488 -15.07 5.17 -18.32
N TYR A 489 -15.68 5.79 -19.35
CA TYR A 489 -16.76 5.18 -20.11
C TYR A 489 -16.25 3.98 -20.90
N ALA A 490 -17.04 2.91 -20.92
CA ALA A 490 -16.70 1.69 -21.64
C ALA A 490 -17.19 1.70 -23.10
N TYR A 491 -18.18 2.55 -23.44
CA TYR A 491 -18.84 2.67 -24.74
C TYR A 491 -19.41 1.35 -25.25
N PHE A 492 -20.00 0.62 -24.33
CA PHE A 492 -20.85 -0.52 -24.66
C PHE A 492 -22.03 -0.59 -23.68
N SER A 493 -23.04 -1.31 -24.08
CA SER A 493 -24.16 -1.67 -23.21
C SER A 493 -24.60 -3.13 -23.41
N LEU A 494 -25.12 -3.72 -22.35
CA LEU A 494 -25.94 -4.93 -22.41
C LEU A 494 -27.40 -4.49 -22.32
N GLN A 495 -28.20 -4.83 -23.30
CA GLN A 495 -29.61 -4.46 -23.40
C GLN A 495 -30.47 -5.70 -23.55
N ASP A 496 -31.79 -5.56 -23.32
CA ASP A 496 -32.76 -6.65 -23.43
C ASP A 496 -32.35 -7.89 -22.65
N ILE A 497 -31.70 -7.71 -21.48
CA ILE A 497 -31.23 -8.81 -20.64
C ILE A 497 -32.45 -9.63 -20.17
N GLN A 498 -32.45 -10.93 -20.47
CA GLN A 498 -33.43 -11.88 -20.03
C GLN A 498 -32.71 -13.13 -19.49
N ALA A 499 -33.23 -13.70 -18.42
CA ALA A 499 -32.73 -14.93 -17.87
C ALA A 499 -33.83 -15.65 -17.09
N ASP A 500 -33.76 -16.97 -17.11
CA ASP A 500 -34.52 -17.85 -16.25
C ASP A 500 -33.65 -19.04 -15.79
N ALA A 501 -34.24 -20.02 -15.16
CA ALA A 501 -33.50 -21.21 -14.70
C ALA A 501 -32.94 -22.09 -15.83
N THR A 502 -33.26 -21.83 -17.08
CA THR A 502 -32.90 -22.69 -18.24
C THR A 502 -31.90 -22.02 -19.18
N SER A 503 -32.05 -20.72 -19.41
CA SER A 503 -31.20 -20.00 -20.35
C SER A 503 -31.23 -18.50 -20.09
N ALA A 504 -30.22 -17.80 -20.61
CA ALA A 504 -30.18 -16.36 -20.61
C ALA A 504 -29.92 -15.78 -22.01
N SER A 505 -30.20 -14.51 -22.18
CA SER A 505 -29.92 -13.77 -23.41
C SER A 505 -29.68 -12.29 -23.10
N PHE A 506 -28.90 -11.62 -23.96
CA PHE A 506 -28.73 -10.16 -23.96
C PHE A 506 -28.34 -9.66 -25.35
N THR A 507 -28.51 -8.38 -25.60
CA THR A 507 -27.96 -7.69 -26.75
C THR A 507 -26.76 -6.87 -26.30
N PHE A 508 -25.57 -7.23 -26.77
CA PHE A 508 -24.37 -6.39 -26.63
C PHE A 508 -24.37 -5.34 -27.72
N VAL A 509 -24.30 -4.07 -27.30
CA VAL A 509 -24.22 -2.94 -28.23
C VAL A 509 -22.88 -2.24 -28.01
N LYS A 510 -22.04 -2.24 -29.03
CA LYS A 510 -20.81 -1.44 -29.04
C LYS A 510 -21.16 -0.05 -29.57
N GLU A 511 -20.89 0.96 -28.77
CA GLU A 511 -21.18 2.35 -29.10
C GLU A 511 -19.99 2.99 -29.80
N GLU A 512 -20.24 4.01 -30.65
CA GLU A 512 -19.15 4.80 -31.20
C GLU A 512 -18.57 5.68 -30.10
N THR A 513 -17.24 5.67 -30.00
CA THR A 513 -16.53 6.48 -29.02
C THR A 513 -16.51 7.95 -29.47
N PRO A 514 -17.14 8.89 -28.76
CA PRO A 514 -17.09 10.30 -29.10
C PRO A 514 -15.66 10.86 -29.03
N GLN A 515 -15.37 11.89 -29.84
CA GLN A 515 -14.05 12.52 -29.84
C GLN A 515 -13.79 13.26 -28.53
N THR A 516 -12.61 13.10 -27.96
CA THR A 516 -12.18 13.88 -26.79
C THR A 516 -11.59 15.24 -27.22
N VAL A 517 -11.26 16.07 -26.24
CA VAL A 517 -10.49 17.31 -26.47
C VAL A 517 -9.11 16.97 -27.05
N ARG A 518 -8.56 17.90 -27.83
CA ARG A 518 -7.23 17.76 -28.44
C ARG A 518 -6.22 18.63 -27.71
N ASN A 519 -4.93 18.30 -27.82
CA ASN A 519 -3.80 19.08 -27.30
C ASN A 519 -3.99 19.49 -25.83
N PHE A 520 -4.57 18.59 -25.02
CA PHE A 520 -4.75 18.85 -23.59
C PHE A 520 -3.40 18.93 -22.88
N THR A 521 -3.17 20.05 -22.22
CA THR A 521 -1.96 20.28 -21.43
C THR A 521 -2.31 20.80 -20.05
N ALA A 522 -1.52 20.38 -19.06
CA ALA A 522 -1.53 20.92 -17.71
C ALA A 522 -0.11 21.44 -17.40
N SER A 523 -0.02 22.68 -16.95
CA SER A 523 1.25 23.27 -16.54
C SER A 523 1.11 23.93 -15.17
N ALA A 524 2.10 23.73 -14.31
CA ALA A 524 2.11 24.29 -12.97
C ALA A 524 3.21 25.35 -12.83
N ARG A 525 2.83 26.49 -12.24
CA ARG A 525 3.80 27.52 -11.88
C ARG A 525 3.36 28.19 -10.57
N ARG A 526 4.26 28.25 -9.60
CA ARG A 526 4.04 28.86 -8.27
C ARG A 526 2.82 28.30 -7.53
N GLY A 527 2.49 27.02 -7.77
CA GLY A 527 1.34 26.35 -7.17
C GLY A 527 -0.01 26.58 -7.85
N VAL A 528 -0.01 27.34 -8.94
CA VAL A 528 -1.19 27.54 -9.81
C VAL A 528 -1.06 26.62 -11.00
N VAL A 529 -2.11 25.83 -11.28
CA VAL A 529 -2.15 24.95 -12.45
C VAL A 529 -3.02 25.57 -13.54
N THR A 530 -2.45 25.68 -14.73
CA THR A 530 -3.17 26.12 -15.92
C THR A 530 -3.39 24.95 -16.86
N LEU A 531 -4.66 24.70 -17.18
CA LEU A 531 -5.11 23.69 -18.11
C LEU A 531 -5.54 24.36 -19.41
N THR A 532 -5.11 23.82 -20.56
CA THR A 532 -5.55 24.29 -21.88
C THR A 532 -5.82 23.10 -22.79
N TRP A 533 -6.77 23.25 -23.70
CA TRP A 533 -7.13 22.23 -24.68
C TRP A 533 -7.75 22.86 -25.93
N ASP A 534 -7.78 22.09 -27.01
CA ASP A 534 -8.53 22.41 -28.23
C ASP A 534 -9.85 21.64 -28.28
N ALA A 535 -10.87 22.21 -28.86
CA ALA A 535 -12.14 21.52 -29.07
C ALA A 535 -11.97 20.29 -29.97
N PRO A 536 -12.83 19.26 -29.84
CA PRO A 536 -12.89 18.15 -30.80
C PRO A 536 -13.20 18.69 -32.21
N GLU A 537 -12.85 17.89 -33.23
CA GLU A 537 -13.06 18.28 -34.62
C GLU A 537 -14.51 18.13 -35.06
N GLU A 538 -15.22 17.17 -34.46
CA GLU A 538 -16.61 16.84 -34.81
C GLU A 538 -17.50 16.82 -33.56
N GLY A 539 -18.79 16.98 -33.79
CA GLY A 539 -19.80 16.98 -32.72
C GLY A 539 -20.11 18.39 -32.20
N THR A 540 -21.29 18.55 -31.61
CA THR A 540 -21.71 19.81 -30.98
C THR A 540 -21.45 19.74 -29.48
N VAL A 541 -20.46 20.48 -29.03
CA VAL A 541 -20.09 20.53 -27.61
C VAL A 541 -21.13 21.32 -26.83
N GLU A 542 -21.66 20.72 -25.74
CA GLU A 542 -22.45 21.42 -24.74
C GLU A 542 -21.57 22.08 -23.69
N LYS A 543 -20.68 21.32 -23.10
CA LYS A 543 -19.69 21.81 -22.12
C LYS A 543 -18.52 20.84 -21.94
N TYR A 544 -17.45 21.32 -21.32
CA TYR A 544 -16.31 20.52 -20.83
C TYR A 544 -16.45 20.33 -19.32
N ARG A 545 -16.13 19.12 -18.82
CA ARG A 545 -15.97 18.87 -17.39
C ARG A 545 -14.51 18.70 -17.07
N VAL A 546 -14.04 19.43 -16.07
CA VAL A 546 -12.65 19.39 -15.60
C VAL A 546 -12.61 18.66 -14.26
N PHE A 547 -11.75 17.69 -14.19
CA PHE A 547 -11.57 16.86 -12.99
C PHE A 547 -10.15 17.03 -12.46
N ARG A 548 -10.02 16.95 -11.14
CA ARG A 548 -8.78 16.75 -10.42
C ARG A 548 -8.92 15.51 -9.53
N ASP A 549 -8.03 14.51 -9.71
CA ASP A 549 -8.02 13.27 -8.96
C ASP A 549 -9.43 12.62 -8.87
N ASN A 550 -10.12 12.50 -10.01
CA ASN A 550 -11.47 11.98 -10.19
C ASN A 550 -12.63 12.84 -9.64
N THR A 551 -12.35 14.01 -9.09
CA THR A 551 -13.40 14.94 -8.63
C THR A 551 -13.63 16.04 -9.63
N ILE A 552 -14.89 16.32 -10.02
CA ILE A 552 -15.24 17.46 -10.87
C ILE A 552 -14.92 18.75 -10.09
N ILE A 553 -14.06 19.59 -10.67
CA ILE A 553 -13.70 20.89 -10.09
C ILE A 553 -14.28 22.07 -10.88
N GLU A 554 -14.66 21.83 -12.15
CA GLU A 554 -15.27 22.87 -13.00
C GLU A 554 -16.11 22.25 -14.13
N GLU A 555 -17.16 22.94 -14.53
CA GLU A 555 -17.89 22.73 -15.77
C GLU A 555 -17.88 24.03 -16.56
N THR A 556 -17.36 24.02 -17.79
CA THR A 556 -17.11 25.24 -18.56
C THR A 556 -17.33 25.06 -20.07
N THR A 557 -17.57 26.15 -20.80
CA THR A 557 -17.52 26.20 -22.28
C THR A 557 -16.18 26.77 -22.76
N ALA A 558 -15.31 27.24 -21.84
CA ALA A 558 -14.02 27.77 -22.20
C ALA A 558 -13.04 26.64 -22.55
N LEU A 559 -12.00 26.95 -23.31
CA LEU A 559 -10.92 26.02 -23.69
C LEU A 559 -9.74 26.09 -22.75
N GLN A 560 -9.96 26.59 -21.54
CA GLN A 560 -8.94 26.68 -20.48
C GLN A 560 -9.59 26.72 -19.09
N TYR A 561 -8.82 26.28 -18.10
CA TYR A 561 -9.15 26.43 -16.69
C TYR A 561 -7.90 26.69 -15.85
N VAL A 562 -8.03 27.46 -14.78
CA VAL A 562 -6.93 27.79 -13.87
C VAL A 562 -7.29 27.31 -12.46
N ASP A 563 -6.59 26.28 -11.98
CA ASP A 563 -6.73 25.78 -10.63
C ASP A 563 -5.74 26.45 -9.67
N GLN A 564 -6.26 27.27 -8.76
CA GLN A 564 -5.52 27.93 -7.68
C GLN A 564 -5.66 27.19 -6.33
N SER A 565 -6.43 26.12 -6.30
CA SER A 565 -6.81 25.43 -5.08
C SER A 565 -5.99 24.16 -4.80
N LEU A 566 -5.07 23.80 -5.69
CA LEU A 566 -4.22 22.62 -5.52
C LEU A 566 -3.37 22.73 -4.27
N THR A 567 -3.45 21.75 -3.36
CA THR A 567 -2.64 21.68 -2.13
C THR A 567 -1.58 20.59 -2.17
N SER A 568 -1.83 19.51 -2.94
CA SER A 568 -0.86 18.43 -3.15
C SER A 568 0.32 18.84 -4.03
N THR A 569 1.37 18.03 -4.02
CA THR A 569 2.54 18.21 -4.90
C THR A 569 2.35 17.58 -6.26
N VAL A 570 1.45 16.60 -6.39
CA VAL A 570 1.11 15.93 -7.65
C VAL A 570 -0.41 15.89 -7.76
N ALA A 571 -0.92 16.13 -8.95
CA ALA A 571 -2.33 15.97 -9.27
C ALA A 571 -2.52 15.51 -10.71
N THR A 572 -3.51 14.64 -10.90
CA THR A 572 -3.93 14.20 -12.22
C THR A 572 -5.18 14.96 -12.63
N TYR A 573 -5.09 15.71 -13.72
CA TYR A 573 -6.21 16.41 -14.31
C TYR A 573 -6.78 15.64 -15.49
N LYS A 574 -8.11 15.64 -15.60
CA LYS A 574 -8.83 15.04 -16.71
C LYS A 574 -9.83 16.04 -17.27
N VAL A 575 -10.04 15.98 -18.56
CA VAL A 575 -11.09 16.76 -19.24
C VAL A 575 -11.87 15.83 -20.15
N ASP A 576 -13.19 15.85 -20.05
CA ASP A 576 -14.08 15.24 -21.02
C ASP A 576 -15.04 16.28 -21.65
N VAL A 577 -15.75 15.86 -22.66
CA VAL A 577 -16.72 16.67 -23.42
C VAL A 577 -18.10 16.07 -23.19
N LEU A 578 -19.05 16.90 -22.73
CA LEU A 578 -20.47 16.61 -22.86
C LEU A 578 -20.93 17.15 -24.19
N TYR A 579 -21.49 16.30 -25.03
CA TYR A 579 -22.08 16.64 -26.28
C TYR A 579 -23.58 16.94 -26.16
N ALA A 580 -24.14 17.71 -27.13
CA ALA A 580 -25.55 18.11 -27.14
C ALA A 580 -26.56 16.93 -27.24
N ASP A 581 -26.10 15.76 -27.64
CA ASP A 581 -26.88 14.50 -27.63
C ASP A 581 -26.87 13.77 -26.30
N GLY A 582 -26.13 14.31 -25.31
CA GLY A 582 -26.02 13.75 -23.99
C GLY A 582 -24.86 12.75 -23.80
N LEU A 583 -24.08 12.46 -24.84
CA LEU A 583 -22.92 11.57 -24.77
C LEU A 583 -21.72 12.31 -24.18
N TYR A 584 -20.88 11.55 -23.44
CA TYR A 584 -19.61 12.03 -22.92
C TYR A 584 -18.46 11.44 -23.74
N SER A 585 -17.37 12.18 -23.90
CA SER A 585 -16.16 11.68 -24.54
C SER A 585 -15.29 10.89 -23.57
N PRO A 586 -14.28 10.14 -24.06
CA PRO A 586 -13.16 9.71 -23.25
C PRO A 586 -12.46 10.89 -22.58
N PHE A 587 -11.78 10.62 -21.45
CA PHE A 587 -10.96 11.62 -20.79
C PHE A 587 -9.66 11.86 -21.54
N ALA A 588 -9.35 13.13 -21.80
CA ALA A 588 -7.96 13.55 -21.99
C ALA A 588 -7.33 13.72 -20.59
N THR A 589 -6.16 13.16 -20.38
CA THR A 589 -5.51 13.11 -19.05
C THR A 589 -4.13 13.74 -19.10
N SER A 590 -3.79 14.53 -18.08
CA SER A 590 -2.46 15.11 -17.89
C SER A 590 -2.14 15.16 -16.40
N THR A 591 -0.97 14.70 -16.02
CA THR A 591 -0.50 14.79 -14.62
C THR A 591 0.50 15.93 -14.50
N VAL A 592 0.42 16.67 -13.42
CA VAL A 592 1.30 17.81 -13.16
C VAL A 592 1.92 17.68 -11.77
N ARG A 593 3.16 18.10 -11.67
CA ARG A 593 3.88 18.19 -10.39
C ARG A 593 4.12 19.66 -10.04
N VAL A 594 3.82 20.03 -8.80
CA VAL A 594 4.24 21.30 -8.17
C VAL A 594 5.36 20.96 -7.20
N PRO A 595 6.60 21.38 -7.46
CA PRO A 595 7.72 21.08 -6.57
C PRO A 595 7.51 21.65 -5.16
N ASP A 596 8.17 21.04 -4.19
CA ASP A 596 8.15 21.48 -2.79
C ASP A 596 8.89 22.81 -2.61
N ASN A 597 8.39 23.63 -1.70
CA ASN A 597 9.12 24.78 -1.23
C ASN A 597 10.12 24.36 -0.14
N LYS A 598 11.42 24.49 -0.41
CA LYS A 598 12.49 24.16 0.56
C LYS A 598 12.87 25.34 1.46
N ILE A 599 12.22 26.50 1.32
CA ILE A 599 12.48 27.69 2.15
C ILE A 599 11.76 27.55 3.48
N GLN A 600 12.52 27.55 4.58
CA GLN A 600 11.96 27.40 5.94
C GLN A 600 11.41 28.72 6.48
N ALA A 601 12.12 29.84 6.23
CA ALA A 601 11.69 31.15 6.70
C ALA A 601 12.35 32.24 5.85
N VAL A 602 11.62 33.32 5.61
CA VAL A 602 12.13 34.52 4.95
C VAL A 602 12.23 35.65 5.97
N SER A 603 13.43 36.25 6.08
CA SER A 603 13.72 37.35 6.99
C SER A 603 14.07 38.62 6.20
N PRO A 604 13.10 39.55 6.05
CA PRO A 604 13.35 40.81 5.37
C PRO A 604 14.00 41.84 6.30
N GLN A 605 14.92 42.62 5.78
CA GLN A 605 15.52 43.81 6.43
C GLN A 605 15.44 44.98 5.48
N VAL A 606 15.02 46.14 6.00
CA VAL A 606 14.86 47.38 5.24
C VAL A 606 15.89 48.38 5.68
N SER A 607 16.69 48.91 4.74
CA SER A 607 17.66 50.00 4.95
C SER A 607 17.42 51.08 3.90
N GLY A 608 16.73 52.15 4.35
CA GLY A 608 16.31 53.17 3.38
C GLY A 608 15.28 52.63 2.38
N GLN A 609 15.63 52.65 1.08
CA GLN A 609 14.84 52.07 -0.02
C GLN A 609 15.34 50.69 -0.46
N GLU A 610 16.32 50.16 0.24
CA GLU A 610 16.88 48.82 -0.03
C GLU A 610 16.25 47.78 0.88
N VAL A 611 15.85 46.64 0.31
CA VAL A 611 15.32 45.51 1.04
C VAL A 611 16.27 44.33 0.86
N THR A 612 16.84 43.85 1.94
CA THR A 612 17.58 42.58 1.97
C THR A 612 16.71 41.48 2.46
N LEU A 613 16.54 40.41 1.66
CA LEU A 613 15.85 39.22 1.99
C LEU A 613 16.86 38.10 2.27
N THR A 614 16.69 37.39 3.39
CA THR A 614 17.48 36.19 3.71
C THR A 614 16.57 35.04 4.06
N TRP A 615 16.96 33.82 3.70
CA TRP A 615 16.22 32.60 4.03
C TRP A 615 17.16 31.42 4.24
N GLU A 616 16.68 30.43 4.97
CA GLU A 616 17.37 29.16 5.21
C GLU A 616 16.63 28.04 4.47
N LEU A 617 17.39 27.08 3.92
CA LEU A 617 16.84 25.89 3.26
C LEU A 617 16.53 24.79 4.27
N ASP A 618 15.67 23.85 3.91
CA ASP A 618 15.48 22.62 4.66
C ASP A 618 16.82 21.92 4.86
N SER A 619 17.10 21.57 6.11
CA SER A 619 18.34 20.93 6.51
C SER A 619 18.37 19.41 6.24
N LYS A 620 17.30 18.82 5.75
CA LYS A 620 17.22 17.38 5.48
C LYS A 620 17.50 17.08 4.01
N LEU A 621 18.43 16.17 3.77
CA LEU A 621 18.73 15.60 2.46
C LEU A 621 18.08 14.21 2.40
N THR A 622 16.99 14.07 1.64
CA THR A 622 16.22 12.82 1.52
C THR A 622 15.45 12.76 0.20
N ARG A 623 15.23 11.53 -0.27
CA ARG A 623 14.33 11.20 -1.38
C ARG A 623 13.03 10.53 -0.89
N MET A 624 12.89 10.34 0.42
CA MET A 624 11.63 9.88 1.01
C MET A 624 10.54 10.94 0.84
N ASN A 625 9.31 10.47 0.66
CA ASN A 625 8.16 11.34 0.86
C ASN A 625 7.89 11.51 2.36
N PRO A 626 8.03 12.71 2.95
CA PRO A 626 7.83 12.94 4.37
C PRO A 626 6.37 12.74 4.83
N ASP A 627 5.41 12.75 3.91
CA ASP A 627 3.98 12.65 4.19
C ASP A 627 3.46 11.21 4.17
N VAL A 628 4.30 10.24 3.78
CA VAL A 628 3.92 8.83 3.71
C VAL A 628 4.20 8.12 5.03
N ASN A 629 3.13 7.70 5.71
CA ASN A 629 3.18 6.94 6.95
C ASN A 629 3.26 5.40 6.74
N THR A 630 3.39 4.95 5.49
CA THR A 630 3.42 3.53 5.14
C THR A 630 4.85 3.07 4.90
N ALA A 631 5.33 2.22 5.81
CA ALA A 631 6.61 1.53 5.64
C ALA A 631 6.39 0.21 4.89
N MET A 632 7.10 0.02 3.78
CA MET A 632 7.18 -1.28 3.08
C MET A 632 8.46 -2.01 3.49
N ALA A 633 8.34 -3.32 3.74
CA ALA A 633 9.50 -4.17 3.98
C ALA A 633 9.96 -4.81 2.66
N ASN A 634 11.23 -4.65 2.36
CA ASN A 634 11.90 -5.35 1.26
C ASN A 634 12.96 -6.29 1.83
N SER A 635 13.22 -7.42 1.18
CA SER A 635 14.32 -8.32 1.56
C SER A 635 15.15 -8.70 0.35
N LEU A 636 16.47 -8.58 0.49
CA LEU A 636 17.43 -9.03 -0.51
C LEU A 636 18.18 -10.25 0.02
N ARG A 637 18.22 -11.32 -0.79
CA ARG A 637 19.04 -12.50 -0.51
C ARG A 637 20.51 -12.22 -0.79
N GLN A 638 21.35 -12.65 0.11
CA GLN A 638 22.78 -12.71 -0.14
C GLN A 638 23.12 -14.03 -0.83
N SER A 639 23.86 -13.96 -1.93
CA SER A 639 24.34 -15.17 -2.64
C SER A 639 25.39 -15.95 -1.84
N VAL A 640 26.07 -15.29 -0.88
CA VAL A 640 27.07 -15.89 0.03
C VAL A 640 26.90 -15.27 1.42
N SER A 641 26.79 -16.12 2.45
CA SER A 641 26.76 -15.68 3.86
C SER A 641 28.02 -14.87 4.19
N GLY A 642 27.83 -13.68 4.81
CA GLY A 642 28.93 -12.77 5.16
C GLY A 642 29.28 -11.74 4.09
N THR A 643 28.49 -11.61 3.01
CA THR A 643 28.64 -10.55 2.02
C THR A 643 27.97 -9.27 2.53
N THR A 644 28.62 -8.13 2.36
CA THR A 644 28.04 -6.82 2.66
C THR A 644 27.15 -6.37 1.51
N LEU A 645 25.91 -6.05 1.77
CA LEU A 645 25.01 -5.35 0.85
C LEU A 645 25.01 -3.85 1.19
N GLU A 646 25.01 -3.00 0.20
CA GLU A 646 25.01 -1.55 0.37
C GLU A 646 23.75 -0.95 -0.23
N PHE A 647 23.19 0.07 0.44
CA PHE A 647 21.92 0.71 0.08
C PHE A 647 22.10 2.21 0.18
N ALA A 648 21.62 2.96 -0.82
CA ALA A 648 21.74 4.41 -0.79
C ALA A 648 20.69 5.15 -1.61
N GLN A 649 20.49 6.41 -1.25
CA GLN A 649 19.82 7.42 -2.07
C GLN A 649 20.89 8.25 -2.77
N LEU A 650 20.75 8.48 -4.07
CA LEU A 650 21.65 9.29 -4.89
C LEU A 650 21.18 10.74 -4.94
N PHE A 651 22.11 11.65 -4.71
CA PHE A 651 21.98 13.10 -4.88
C PHE A 651 23.06 13.56 -5.87
N THR A 652 22.63 13.99 -7.06
CA THR A 652 23.57 14.38 -8.12
C THR A 652 24.21 15.73 -7.81
N ALA A 653 25.31 16.03 -8.49
CA ALA A 653 25.97 17.33 -8.40
C ALA A 653 24.99 18.49 -8.71
N ALA A 654 24.02 18.26 -9.60
CA ALA A 654 22.97 19.24 -9.93
C ALA A 654 22.01 19.43 -8.74
N ASP A 655 21.57 18.33 -8.09
CA ASP A 655 20.69 18.38 -6.91
C ASP A 655 21.33 19.16 -5.75
N LEU A 656 22.65 19.06 -5.63
CA LEU A 656 23.39 19.62 -4.49
C LEU A 656 23.97 21.02 -4.75
N LYS A 657 23.69 21.62 -5.88
CA LYS A 657 24.23 22.91 -6.29
C LYS A 657 24.01 24.00 -5.23
N THR A 658 22.80 24.11 -4.68
CA THR A 658 22.45 25.10 -3.64
C THR A 658 22.94 24.71 -2.24
N TYR A 659 23.45 23.49 -2.07
CA TYR A 659 24.01 22.98 -0.82
C TYR A 659 25.54 22.89 -0.85
N ALA A 660 26.18 23.41 -1.88
CA ALA A 660 27.65 23.46 -1.94
C ALA A 660 28.23 24.15 -0.70
N GLY A 661 29.21 23.52 -0.06
CA GLY A 661 29.79 23.98 1.19
C GLY A 661 29.06 23.61 2.48
N TYR A 662 27.85 23.09 2.40
CA TYR A 662 27.17 22.50 3.58
C TYR A 662 27.89 21.24 4.04
N THR A 663 27.72 20.87 5.32
CA THR A 663 28.28 19.64 5.86
C THR A 663 27.22 18.64 6.26
N ILE A 664 27.42 17.38 5.89
CA ILE A 664 26.64 16.24 6.37
C ILE A 664 27.22 15.86 7.74
N ASN A 665 26.45 16.08 8.82
CA ASN A 665 26.90 15.83 10.18
C ASN A 665 26.28 14.59 10.80
N GLU A 666 25.05 14.28 10.43
CA GLU A 666 24.26 13.21 11.00
C GLU A 666 23.56 12.43 9.90
N LEU A 667 23.47 11.12 10.09
CA LEU A 667 22.67 10.23 9.26
C LEU A 667 21.58 9.60 10.11
N SER A 668 20.38 9.52 9.56
CA SER A 668 19.23 8.86 10.16
C SER A 668 18.77 7.74 9.26
N PHE A 669 18.45 6.58 9.83
CA PHE A 669 17.87 5.46 9.11
C PHE A 669 16.86 4.71 9.98
N PHE A 670 16.03 3.89 9.36
CA PHE A 670 15.02 3.10 10.03
C PHE A 670 15.35 1.61 9.88
N PRO A 671 15.90 0.94 10.91
CA PRO A 671 16.21 -0.49 10.85
C PRO A 671 14.94 -1.32 10.86
N PHE A 672 14.87 -2.35 10.01
CA PHE A 672 13.70 -3.24 9.89
C PHE A 672 13.43 -4.02 11.17
N SER A 673 14.44 -4.52 11.84
CA SER A 673 14.27 -5.33 13.04
C SER A 673 15.41 -5.18 14.05
N SER A 674 15.16 -5.67 15.28
CA SER A 674 16.16 -5.81 16.34
C SER A 674 17.06 -7.05 16.16
N GLN A 675 17.11 -7.64 14.97
CA GLN A 675 17.87 -8.87 14.72
C GLN A 675 19.35 -8.61 14.94
N ARG A 676 19.94 -9.35 15.88
CA ARG A 676 21.36 -9.30 16.23
C ARG A 676 22.25 -9.90 15.14
N GLU A 677 21.66 -10.57 14.18
CA GLU A 677 22.31 -11.24 13.06
C GLU A 677 22.67 -10.32 11.90
N ILE A 678 22.16 -9.06 11.91
CA ILE A 678 22.49 -8.05 10.88
C ILE A 678 23.26 -6.93 11.54
N SER A 679 24.44 -6.64 11.04
CA SER A 679 25.21 -5.45 11.42
C SER A 679 25.06 -4.34 10.40
N TYR A 680 24.89 -3.09 10.87
CA TYR A 680 24.71 -1.93 10.02
C TYR A 680 25.85 -0.92 10.18
N LYS A 681 26.22 -0.28 9.05
CA LYS A 681 27.09 0.88 9.01
C LYS A 681 26.43 1.97 8.18
N LEU A 682 26.18 3.12 8.77
CA LEU A 682 25.73 4.29 8.00
C LEU A 682 26.90 4.83 7.18
N ARG A 683 26.64 5.21 5.92
CA ARG A 683 27.67 5.64 4.97
C ARG A 683 27.25 6.84 4.15
N VAL A 684 28.23 7.69 3.88
CA VAL A 684 28.20 8.69 2.84
C VAL A 684 29.23 8.30 1.80
N TYR A 685 28.81 8.22 0.55
CA TYR A 685 29.69 7.97 -0.58
C TYR A 685 29.74 9.22 -1.44
N ARG A 686 30.83 9.39 -2.17
CA ARG A 686 31.03 10.47 -3.15
C ARG A 686 31.53 9.87 -4.46
N ALA A 687 31.12 10.42 -5.60
CA ALA A 687 31.63 10.06 -6.93
C ALA A 687 31.70 11.27 -7.85
N GLU A 688 32.58 11.24 -8.83
CA GLU A 688 32.39 12.09 -10.03
C GLU A 688 31.13 11.65 -10.75
N PRO A 689 30.41 12.54 -11.46
CA PRO A 689 29.18 12.18 -12.16
C PRO A 689 29.37 10.96 -13.10
N GLY A 690 28.63 9.88 -12.83
CA GLY A 690 28.78 8.60 -13.53
C GLY A 690 30.00 7.76 -13.13
N GLY A 691 30.77 8.18 -12.12
CA GLY A 691 31.93 7.46 -11.58
C GLY A 691 31.54 6.42 -10.52
N THR A 692 32.52 5.67 -10.04
CA THR A 692 32.33 4.68 -8.97
C THR A 692 32.28 5.38 -7.60
N PRO A 693 31.25 5.16 -6.77
CA PRO A 693 31.16 5.76 -5.45
C PRO A 693 32.25 5.28 -4.49
N GLU A 694 32.91 6.21 -3.80
CA GLU A 694 33.87 5.95 -2.73
C GLU A 694 33.29 6.38 -1.36
N VAL A 695 33.57 5.63 -0.30
CA VAL A 695 33.13 5.97 1.07
C VAL A 695 33.95 7.16 1.58
N VAL A 696 33.28 8.29 1.85
CA VAL A 696 33.89 9.52 2.40
C VAL A 696 33.48 9.77 3.86
N GLY A 697 32.46 9.07 4.36
CA GLY A 697 32.01 9.12 5.75
C GLY A 697 31.36 7.82 6.17
N GLU A 698 31.68 7.32 7.39
CA GLU A 698 31.13 6.07 7.88
C GLU A 698 30.88 6.10 9.40
N ARG A 699 29.81 5.46 9.85
CA ARG A 699 29.49 5.28 11.27
C ARG A 699 28.89 3.91 11.54
N ASN A 700 29.52 3.10 12.45
CA ASN A 700 28.95 1.84 12.92
C ASN A 700 27.70 2.09 13.77
N VAL A 701 26.69 1.27 13.57
CA VAL A 701 25.48 1.25 14.41
C VAL A 701 25.71 0.24 15.53
N THR A 702 25.76 0.71 16.78
CA THR A 702 26.08 -0.11 17.95
C THR A 702 24.85 -0.49 18.79
N GLU A 703 23.72 0.19 18.59
CA GLU A 703 22.47 -0.06 19.29
C GLU A 703 21.33 -0.25 18.31
N TYR A 704 20.67 -1.40 18.41
CA TYR A 704 19.53 -1.77 17.58
C TYR A 704 18.24 -1.65 18.37
N GLY A 705 17.26 -0.96 17.81
CA GLY A 705 15.87 -0.98 18.27
C GLY A 705 14.99 -1.07 17.04
N SER A 706 14.09 -2.04 17.00
CA SER A 706 13.17 -2.21 15.88
C SER A 706 12.12 -1.11 15.83
N GLY A 707 11.74 -0.69 14.62
CA GLY A 707 10.60 0.18 14.42
C GLY A 707 10.74 1.64 14.89
N THR A 708 11.98 2.12 15.08
CA THR A 708 12.25 3.52 15.43
C THR A 708 13.43 4.09 14.67
N TRP A 709 13.33 5.36 14.28
CA TRP A 709 14.43 6.09 13.66
C TRP A 709 15.69 6.11 14.53
N ARG A 710 16.84 5.90 13.91
CA ARG A 710 18.16 6.00 14.52
C ARG A 710 18.95 7.11 13.86
N THR A 711 19.31 8.13 14.64
CA THR A 711 20.12 9.26 14.19
C THR A 711 21.51 9.16 14.82
N LEU A 712 22.54 9.11 14.00
CA LEU A 712 23.92 8.98 14.44
C LEU A 712 24.80 10.08 13.81
N LYS A 713 25.64 10.70 14.65
CA LYS A 713 26.64 11.67 14.20
C LYS A 713 27.81 10.96 13.49
N LEU A 714 28.23 11.53 12.36
CA LEU A 714 29.45 11.11 11.70
C LEU A 714 30.67 11.51 12.57
N PRO A 715 31.70 10.65 12.66
CA PRO A 715 32.92 11.00 13.38
C PRO A 715 33.62 12.27 12.86
N THR A 716 33.56 12.45 11.54
CA THR A 716 34.01 13.66 10.82
C THR A 716 32.89 14.09 9.89
N PRO A 717 32.42 15.33 9.99
CA PRO A 717 31.45 15.86 9.04
C PRO A 717 31.97 15.79 7.60
N VAL A 718 31.10 15.48 6.64
CA VAL A 718 31.43 15.43 5.22
C VAL A 718 30.97 16.72 4.55
N THR A 719 31.88 17.49 3.99
CA THR A 719 31.54 18.71 3.23
C THR A 719 31.06 18.35 1.83
N ILE A 720 29.95 18.95 1.41
CA ILE A 720 29.42 18.82 0.04
C ILE A 720 30.31 19.70 -0.89
N GLU A 721 31.11 19.03 -1.69
CA GLU A 721 31.96 19.66 -2.70
C GLU A 721 31.19 19.83 -4.02
N PRO A 722 31.28 20.98 -4.69
CA PRO A 722 30.63 21.20 -5.97
C PRO A 722 31.15 20.25 -7.06
N GLY A 723 30.24 19.78 -7.92
CA GLY A 723 30.59 18.92 -9.04
C GLY A 723 30.65 17.41 -8.74
N TYR A 724 30.37 17.00 -7.52
CA TYR A 724 30.33 15.59 -7.12
C TYR A 724 28.90 15.11 -6.82
N ASP A 725 28.65 13.85 -7.17
CA ASP A 725 27.46 13.09 -6.74
C ASP A 725 27.70 12.52 -5.33
N TYR A 726 26.66 12.52 -4.49
CA TYR A 726 26.70 11.94 -3.15
C TYR A 726 25.64 10.86 -3.01
N TYR A 727 26.00 9.80 -2.27
CA TYR A 727 25.10 8.71 -1.93
C TYR A 727 24.96 8.65 -0.41
N ILE A 728 23.73 8.73 0.07
CA ILE A 728 23.39 8.69 1.49
C ILE A 728 22.74 7.36 1.78
N GLY A 729 23.35 6.57 2.65
CA GLY A 729 22.85 5.21 2.83
C GLY A 729 23.48 4.44 3.98
N PHE A 730 23.46 3.14 3.83
CA PHE A 730 24.03 2.21 4.80
C PHE A 730 24.53 0.92 4.13
N ALA A 731 25.49 0.29 4.77
CA ALA A 731 25.91 -1.07 4.49
C ALA A 731 25.33 -2.01 5.53
N ALA A 732 24.89 -3.19 5.12
CA ALA A 732 24.36 -4.24 5.99
C ALA A 732 25.05 -5.56 5.70
N GLU A 733 25.48 -6.25 6.76
CA GLU A 733 26.07 -7.58 6.72
C GLU A 733 25.21 -8.52 7.57
N SER A 734 24.76 -9.63 6.97
CA SER A 734 23.89 -10.60 7.60
C SER A 734 24.54 -11.97 7.72
N SER A 735 24.43 -12.59 8.87
CA SER A 735 24.83 -13.99 9.09
C SER A 735 23.75 -15.01 8.70
N ILE A 736 22.55 -14.58 8.36
CA ILE A 736 21.37 -15.42 8.06
C ILE A 736 21.03 -15.48 6.56
N GLY A 737 21.86 -14.89 5.70
CA GLY A 737 21.76 -15.03 4.25
C GLY A 737 20.75 -14.10 3.56
N TYR A 738 20.14 -13.13 4.28
CA TYR A 738 19.35 -12.05 3.70
C TYR A 738 19.40 -10.79 4.56
N VAL A 739 19.11 -9.65 3.95
CA VAL A 739 18.97 -8.36 4.63
C VAL A 739 17.57 -7.82 4.35
N ALA A 740 16.83 -7.55 5.42
CA ALA A 740 15.55 -6.89 5.36
C ALA A 740 15.73 -5.37 5.55
N ILE A 741 15.10 -4.58 4.72
CA ILE A 741 15.16 -3.11 4.71
C ILE A 741 13.78 -2.50 4.66
N VAL A 742 13.65 -1.27 5.13
CA VAL A 742 12.41 -0.52 5.11
C VAL A 742 12.49 0.55 4.02
N CYS A 743 11.46 0.60 3.19
CA CYS A 743 11.25 1.62 2.17
C CYS A 743 9.92 2.33 2.40
N ASP A 744 9.77 3.53 1.83
CA ASP A 744 8.47 4.18 1.78
C ASP A 744 7.58 3.54 0.70
N GLY A 745 6.26 3.57 0.89
CA GLY A 745 5.28 3.09 -0.10
C GLY A 745 4.89 4.15 -1.14
N SER A 746 5.67 5.22 -1.29
CA SER A 746 5.38 6.33 -2.17
C SER A 746 5.81 6.07 -3.62
N THR A 747 5.53 7.04 -4.50
CA THR A 747 6.05 7.02 -5.87
C THR A 747 7.57 6.92 -5.85
N LEU A 748 8.06 5.85 -6.47
CA LEU A 748 9.47 5.50 -6.49
C LEU A 748 10.28 6.50 -7.32
N ASP A 749 11.30 7.13 -6.72
CA ASP A 749 12.38 7.81 -7.43
C ASP A 749 13.42 6.78 -7.92
N LYS A 750 13.02 6.02 -8.95
CA LYS A 750 13.75 4.85 -9.44
C LYS A 750 15.16 5.20 -9.88
N GLY A 751 16.15 4.49 -9.34
CA GLY A 751 17.56 4.71 -9.62
C GLY A 751 18.18 5.87 -8.84
N ARG A 752 17.40 6.56 -7.98
CA ARG A 752 17.92 7.59 -7.08
C ARG A 752 17.54 7.33 -5.61
N GLY A 753 16.27 7.04 -5.34
CA GLY A 753 15.77 6.80 -3.98
C GLY A 753 15.97 5.37 -3.47
N ASN A 754 16.28 4.42 -4.35
CA ASN A 754 16.19 2.99 -4.11
C ASN A 754 17.40 2.18 -4.59
N LEU A 755 18.59 2.75 -4.54
CA LEU A 755 19.80 2.06 -5.00
C LEU A 755 20.21 0.94 -4.03
N ALA A 756 20.53 -0.22 -4.58
CA ALA A 756 21.19 -1.32 -3.88
C ALA A 756 22.46 -1.73 -4.65
N CYS A 757 23.54 -1.98 -3.92
CA CYS A 757 24.79 -2.47 -4.47
C CYS A 757 24.98 -3.94 -4.11
N VAL A 758 25.03 -4.78 -5.12
CA VAL A 758 25.29 -6.22 -5.00
C VAL A 758 26.51 -6.56 -5.85
N ASP A 759 27.48 -7.23 -5.26
CA ASP A 759 28.75 -7.59 -5.92
C ASP A 759 29.51 -6.41 -6.56
N GLY A 760 29.32 -5.20 -5.98
CA GLY A 760 29.99 -3.96 -6.42
C GLY A 760 29.26 -3.17 -7.49
N GLU A 761 28.08 -3.63 -7.95
CA GLU A 761 27.26 -2.93 -8.93
C GLU A 761 26.02 -2.30 -8.30
N TRP A 762 25.81 -1.01 -8.53
CA TRP A 762 24.64 -0.28 -8.05
C TRP A 762 23.47 -0.36 -9.04
N SER A 763 22.29 -0.73 -8.54
CA SER A 763 21.06 -0.84 -9.33
C SER A 763 19.85 -0.29 -8.58
N GLY A 764 18.95 0.37 -9.31
CA GLY A 764 17.63 0.80 -8.83
C GLY A 764 16.51 -0.21 -9.13
N ASP A 765 16.84 -1.40 -9.62
CA ASP A 765 15.84 -2.41 -10.00
C ASP A 765 15.54 -3.44 -8.91
N LEU A 766 16.26 -3.37 -7.78
CA LEU A 766 16.21 -4.39 -6.73
C LEU A 766 15.25 -4.06 -5.58
N LEU A 767 14.81 -2.80 -5.47
CA LEU A 767 13.95 -2.34 -4.37
C LEU A 767 12.69 -1.66 -4.90
N GLU A 768 11.58 -1.92 -4.23
CA GLU A 768 10.32 -1.23 -4.42
C GLU A 768 10.16 -0.18 -3.30
N GLY A 769 10.10 1.10 -3.66
CA GLY A 769 10.03 2.23 -2.71
C GLY A 769 11.38 2.85 -2.37
N ASN A 770 11.35 4.11 -1.91
CA ASN A 770 12.56 4.83 -1.55
C ASN A 770 13.04 4.41 -0.16
N LEU A 771 14.35 4.36 0.04
CA LEU A 771 14.96 3.94 1.30
C LEU A 771 14.61 4.88 2.46
N PHE A 772 14.32 4.34 3.62
CA PHE A 772 14.16 5.10 4.86
C PHE A 772 15.51 5.50 5.45
N VAL A 773 16.14 6.48 4.80
CA VAL A 773 17.41 7.09 5.21
C VAL A 773 17.41 8.57 4.85
N TYR A 774 18.01 9.41 5.69
CA TYR A 774 18.26 10.81 5.37
C TYR A 774 19.52 11.34 6.07
N ALA A 775 20.10 12.41 5.50
CA ALA A 775 21.17 13.15 6.13
C ALA A 775 20.66 14.47 6.70
N THR A 776 21.26 14.93 7.80
CA THR A 776 21.05 16.27 8.34
C THR A 776 22.25 17.15 7.97
N LEU A 777 21.94 18.25 7.29
CA LEU A 777 22.91 19.21 6.82
C LEU A 777 23.10 20.36 7.81
N GLN A 778 24.30 20.89 7.85
CA GLN A 778 24.58 22.17 8.51
C GLN A 778 25.30 23.11 7.53
N PRO A 779 24.96 24.40 7.51
CA PRO A 779 25.67 25.38 6.70
C PRO A 779 27.17 25.42 7.09
N HIS A 780 28.05 25.37 6.10
CA HIS A 780 29.47 25.52 6.33
C HIS A 780 29.88 26.99 6.29
N THR A 781 30.85 27.36 7.13
CA THR A 781 31.29 28.76 7.33
C THR A 781 32.33 29.25 6.31
N ALA A 782 32.71 28.49 5.30
CA ALA A 782 33.74 28.90 4.32
C ALA A 782 33.39 28.50 2.87
N GLY A 783 33.26 29.53 2.02
CA GLY A 783 33.57 29.51 0.61
C GLY A 783 32.68 28.68 -0.31
N ALA A 784 31.45 29.16 -0.58
CA ALA A 784 30.77 28.79 -1.83
C ALA A 784 31.42 29.55 -2.97
N GLU A 785 31.98 28.85 -3.96
CA GLU A 785 32.53 29.47 -5.17
C GLU A 785 31.42 30.04 -6.06
N ASP A 786 31.78 31.12 -6.76
CA ASP A 786 30.98 31.99 -7.61
C ASP A 786 29.94 31.32 -8.51
N PHE A 787 28.69 31.70 -8.31
CA PHE A 787 27.67 31.66 -9.37
C PHE A 787 27.33 33.11 -9.75
N THR A 788 27.38 33.42 -11.06
CA THR A 788 27.08 34.73 -11.61
C THR A 788 25.62 35.10 -11.37
N GLU A 789 25.41 36.32 -10.84
CA GLU A 789 24.08 36.89 -10.64
C GLU A 789 23.33 37.16 -11.93
N GLY A 790 22.03 36.97 -11.90
CA GLY A 790 21.08 37.75 -12.68
C GLY A 790 20.38 37.04 -13.84
N GLU A 791 20.90 35.99 -14.42
CA GLU A 791 20.24 35.24 -15.48
C GLU A 791 19.82 33.86 -14.98
N GLN A 792 18.59 33.46 -15.32
CA GLN A 792 18.14 32.10 -15.09
C GLN A 792 19.03 31.14 -15.87
N PRO A 793 19.30 29.93 -15.32
CA PRO A 793 20.08 28.92 -16.05
C PRO A 793 19.34 28.49 -17.33
N GLU A 794 20.11 28.10 -18.36
CA GLU A 794 19.54 27.43 -19.52
C GLU A 794 18.98 26.07 -19.07
N PHE A 795 17.71 25.81 -19.38
CA PHE A 795 17.05 24.57 -19.06
C PHE A 795 17.30 23.50 -20.11
N ASN A 796 17.38 22.24 -19.67
CA ASN A 796 17.41 21.11 -20.59
C ASN A 796 16.03 20.99 -21.30
N PRO A 797 15.95 21.12 -22.63
CA PRO A 797 14.69 21.03 -23.35
C PRO A 797 14.06 19.63 -23.33
N ASP A 798 14.86 18.58 -23.05
CA ASP A 798 14.42 17.18 -22.95
C ASP A 798 14.13 16.77 -21.49
N PHE A 799 14.07 17.73 -20.58
CA PHE A 799 13.77 17.46 -19.18
C PHE A 799 12.33 16.96 -19.01
N ASP A 800 12.16 15.81 -18.35
CA ASP A 800 10.84 15.32 -17.98
C ASP A 800 10.28 16.15 -16.81
N PRO A 801 9.21 16.94 -17.00
CA PRO A 801 8.63 17.76 -15.94
C PRO A 801 8.03 16.95 -14.79
N MET A 802 7.85 15.65 -14.98
CA MET A 802 7.38 14.71 -13.95
C MET A 802 8.53 14.07 -13.16
N ALA A 803 9.78 14.23 -13.63
CA ALA A 803 10.94 13.77 -12.89
C ALA A 803 11.00 14.49 -11.53
N ASP A 804 11.27 13.72 -10.47
CA ASP A 804 11.43 14.28 -9.13
C ASP A 804 12.76 15.01 -9.01
N THR A 805 12.72 16.32 -9.22
CA THR A 805 13.84 17.22 -8.91
C THR A 805 13.71 17.60 -7.44
N ALA A 806 14.31 16.81 -6.57
CA ALA A 806 14.14 16.97 -5.13
C ALA A 806 14.76 18.28 -4.59
N TYR A 807 15.64 18.93 -5.36
CA TYR A 807 16.40 20.10 -4.89
C TYR A 807 16.39 21.25 -5.89
N PRO A 808 16.23 22.50 -5.39
CA PRO A 808 16.21 23.67 -6.26
C PRO A 808 17.58 23.99 -6.84
N ILE A 809 17.59 24.47 -8.08
CA ILE A 809 18.80 25.02 -8.73
C ILE A 809 19.04 26.49 -8.37
N GLY A 810 18.03 27.13 -7.74
CA GLY A 810 18.07 28.49 -7.27
C GLY A 810 16.71 29.02 -6.86
N PHE A 811 16.54 30.31 -6.78
CA PHE A 811 15.35 30.98 -6.26
C PHE A 811 14.97 32.17 -7.14
N ASN A 812 13.70 32.20 -7.55
CA ASN A 812 13.09 33.36 -8.16
C ASN A 812 12.51 34.28 -7.08
N VAL A 813 12.82 35.56 -7.16
CA VAL A 813 12.31 36.57 -6.23
C VAL A 813 11.36 37.50 -6.95
N TYR A 814 10.17 37.62 -6.44
CA TYR A 814 9.11 38.49 -6.92
C TYR A 814 8.83 39.59 -5.90
N ARG A 815 8.54 40.77 -6.39
CA ARG A 815 7.98 41.88 -5.61
C ARG A 815 6.68 42.31 -6.25
N ASP A 816 5.60 42.30 -5.47
CA ASP A 816 4.26 42.67 -5.90
C ASP A 816 3.86 41.91 -7.19
N ASP A 817 4.09 40.57 -7.18
CA ASP A 817 3.89 39.61 -8.27
C ASP A 817 4.77 39.78 -9.54
N LYS A 818 5.70 40.72 -9.52
CA LYS A 818 6.65 40.91 -10.63
C LYS A 818 7.99 40.26 -10.29
N LEU A 819 8.50 39.40 -11.19
CA LEU A 819 9.86 38.86 -11.08
C LEU A 819 10.87 40.01 -11.08
N ILE A 820 11.71 40.10 -10.05
CA ILE A 820 12.73 41.14 -9.90
C ILE A 820 14.13 40.58 -9.95
N GLY A 821 14.33 39.28 -9.83
CA GLY A 821 15.62 38.64 -9.98
C GLY A 821 15.64 37.17 -9.59
N PHE A 822 16.78 36.56 -9.84
CA PHE A 822 17.13 35.17 -9.51
C PHE A 822 18.40 35.16 -8.64
N THR A 823 18.47 34.21 -7.70
CA THR A 823 19.68 33.95 -6.92
C THR A 823 19.83 32.44 -6.68
N SER A 824 21.07 31.96 -6.63
CA SER A 824 21.38 30.56 -6.25
C SER A 824 21.69 30.41 -4.76
N THR A 825 21.59 31.49 -3.97
CA THR A 825 21.93 31.53 -2.56
C THR A 825 20.71 31.98 -1.72
N GLY A 826 20.76 31.77 -0.41
CA GLY A 826 19.70 32.15 0.54
C GLY A 826 19.62 33.66 0.85
N ILE A 827 20.10 34.54 -0.09
CA ILE A 827 20.06 36.01 0.08
C ILE A 827 19.70 36.67 -1.24
N PHE A 828 18.93 37.75 -1.18
CA PHE A 828 18.64 38.65 -2.28
C PHE A 828 18.53 40.09 -1.80
N ILE A 829 19.07 41.04 -2.61
CA ILE A 829 19.01 42.46 -2.30
C ILE A 829 18.23 43.19 -3.36
N ASP A 830 17.10 43.73 -2.97
CA ASP A 830 16.34 44.65 -3.82
C ASP A 830 16.73 46.10 -3.52
N ALA A 831 17.58 46.65 -4.33
CA ALA A 831 17.97 48.08 -4.27
C ALA A 831 16.96 49.00 -4.95
N THR A 832 15.88 48.47 -5.52
CA THR A 832 14.89 49.20 -6.34
C THR A 832 13.53 49.34 -5.66
N ALA A 833 13.38 48.89 -4.40
CA ALA A 833 12.13 48.99 -3.70
C ALA A 833 11.76 50.47 -3.45
N GLY A 834 10.63 50.90 -4.00
CA GLY A 834 10.12 52.24 -3.72
C GLY A 834 9.53 52.35 -2.33
N ALA A 835 9.24 53.59 -1.87
CA ALA A 835 8.50 53.73 -0.61
C ALA A 835 7.06 53.13 -0.73
N GLY A 836 6.66 52.37 0.24
CA GLY A 836 5.34 51.71 0.30
C GLY A 836 5.36 50.32 0.93
N ARG A 837 4.20 49.70 0.96
CA ARG A 837 4.09 48.29 1.35
C ARG A 837 4.41 47.42 0.15
N HIS A 838 5.33 46.50 0.31
CA HIS A 838 5.67 45.51 -0.72
C HIS A 838 5.49 44.10 -0.19
N VAL A 839 5.04 43.21 -1.06
CA VAL A 839 4.95 41.77 -0.83
C VAL A 839 6.03 41.10 -1.66
N TYR A 840 6.93 40.39 -1.00
CA TYR A 840 7.94 39.56 -1.65
C TYR A 840 7.53 38.11 -1.62
N ASN A 841 7.58 37.47 -2.76
CA ASN A 841 7.36 36.05 -2.94
C ASN A 841 8.64 35.41 -3.44
N ILE A 842 9.16 34.40 -2.73
CA ILE A 842 10.36 33.67 -3.10
C ILE A 842 9.98 32.24 -3.38
N SER A 843 10.16 31.78 -4.61
CA SER A 843 9.92 30.38 -5.03
C SER A 843 11.25 29.68 -5.27
N CYS A 844 11.30 28.39 -4.93
CA CYS A 844 12.37 27.52 -5.38
C CYS A 844 12.21 27.26 -6.87
N LEU A 845 13.28 27.44 -7.65
CA LEU A 845 13.35 27.13 -9.07
C LEU A 845 14.02 25.77 -9.25
N TYR A 846 13.39 24.90 -10.00
CA TYR A 846 13.86 23.56 -10.33
C TYR A 846 14.16 23.44 -11.83
N GLU A 847 14.77 22.34 -12.27
CA GLU A 847 14.96 22.05 -13.70
C GLU A 847 13.62 22.12 -14.48
N GLY A 848 13.70 22.46 -15.75
CA GLY A 848 12.51 22.57 -16.62
C GLY A 848 11.64 23.79 -16.34
N ASP A 849 12.16 24.87 -15.72
CA ASP A 849 11.40 26.09 -15.32
C ASP A 849 10.24 25.82 -14.33
N ASN A 850 10.33 24.73 -13.56
CA ASN A 850 9.36 24.40 -12.52
C ASN A 850 9.58 25.24 -11.27
N GLU A 851 8.54 25.92 -10.78
CA GLU A 851 8.62 26.73 -9.56
C GLU A 851 7.71 26.18 -8.46
N SER A 852 8.26 26.12 -7.25
CA SER A 852 7.49 25.79 -6.03
C SER A 852 6.46 26.87 -5.71
N ARG A 853 5.52 26.54 -4.80
CA ARG A 853 4.76 27.58 -4.10
C ARG A 853 5.73 28.57 -3.44
N PRO A 854 5.44 29.87 -3.45
CA PRO A 854 6.33 30.84 -2.85
C PRO A 854 6.26 30.85 -1.33
N ALA A 855 7.38 31.20 -0.69
CA ALA A 855 7.39 31.74 0.66
C ALA A 855 7.18 33.26 0.58
N GLU A 856 6.35 33.80 1.46
CA GLU A 856 5.97 35.21 1.44
C GLU A 856 6.64 36.02 2.56
N ALA A 857 7.05 37.23 2.25
CA ALA A 857 7.43 38.23 3.23
C ALA A 857 6.83 39.60 2.87
N THR A 858 6.24 40.28 3.84
CA THR A 858 5.72 41.64 3.65
C THR A 858 6.64 42.65 4.34
N VAL A 859 6.96 43.73 3.65
CA VAL A 859 7.77 44.84 4.18
C VAL A 859 7.10 46.19 3.92
N ASN A 860 7.37 47.12 4.79
CA ASN A 860 7.02 48.52 4.58
C ASN A 860 8.31 49.35 4.42
N VAL A 861 8.52 49.88 3.21
CA VAL A 861 9.64 50.75 2.89
C VAL A 861 9.20 52.20 3.12
N THR A 862 9.85 52.88 4.02
CA THR A 862 9.52 54.26 4.36
C THR A 862 10.27 55.20 3.41
N SER A 863 9.64 56.31 2.98
CA SER A 863 10.30 57.34 2.24
C SER A 863 11.33 58.04 3.15
N THR A 864 12.62 57.85 2.91
CA THR A 864 13.63 58.54 3.67
C THR A 864 13.68 60.01 3.29
N GLY A 865 12.97 60.86 4.05
CA GLY A 865 13.54 62.16 4.34
C GLY A 865 14.77 61.95 5.21
N ILE A 866 15.93 62.54 4.83
CA ILE A 866 17.22 62.45 5.48
C ILE A 866 17.03 62.61 7.01
N GLY A 867 17.22 61.53 7.76
CA GLY A 867 17.25 61.51 9.22
C GLY A 867 17.76 60.14 9.69
N ASP A 868 18.97 60.14 10.26
CA ASP A 868 19.53 58.96 10.92
C ASP A 868 18.54 58.45 12.01
N ALA A 869 17.82 57.41 11.69
CA ALA A 869 17.09 56.67 12.71
C ALA A 869 18.03 55.62 13.32
N GLN A 870 18.54 55.87 14.49
CA GLN A 870 19.16 54.83 15.32
C GLN A 870 18.11 53.78 15.64
N ALA A 871 18.29 52.58 15.06
CA ALA A 871 17.51 51.42 15.42
C ALA A 871 17.82 50.98 16.86
N ALA A 872 16.80 50.85 17.67
CA ALA A 872 16.90 50.37 19.05
C ALA A 872 17.42 48.94 19.08
N GLY A 873 18.61 48.68 19.48
CA GLY A 873 19.18 47.38 19.79
C GLY A 873 20.08 46.78 18.72
N GLU A 874 21.21 47.42 18.47
CA GLU A 874 22.24 46.85 17.53
C GLU A 874 22.83 45.54 18.07
N ALA A 875 23.05 44.56 17.18
CA ALA A 875 23.80 43.34 17.44
C ALA A 875 25.29 43.63 17.74
N GLY A 876 25.73 44.85 17.36
CA GLY A 876 27.08 45.34 17.51
C GLY A 876 27.39 46.45 16.50
N SER A 877 28.65 46.81 16.29
CA SER A 877 29.10 47.83 15.35
C SER A 877 29.98 47.23 14.24
N VAL A 878 29.85 47.75 13.01
CA VAL A 878 30.67 47.38 11.87
C VAL A 878 31.26 48.65 11.26
N ARG A 879 32.58 48.64 10.91
CA ARG A 879 33.30 49.76 10.31
C ARG A 879 34.32 49.27 9.31
N ALA A 880 34.69 50.13 8.37
CA ALA A 880 35.82 49.91 7.45
C ALA A 880 37.07 50.64 7.95
N ASP A 881 38.22 49.99 7.78
CA ASP A 881 39.55 50.57 8.00
C ASP A 881 40.45 50.14 6.83
N GLY A 882 40.52 51.01 5.83
CA GLY A 882 41.11 50.66 4.52
C GLY A 882 40.34 49.54 3.83
N LEU A 883 41.03 48.50 3.43
CA LEU A 883 40.43 47.28 2.86
C LEU A 883 39.90 46.32 3.91
N THR A 884 39.95 46.63 5.20
CA THR A 884 39.55 45.73 6.26
C THR A 884 38.21 46.15 6.88
N ILE A 885 37.26 45.28 6.89
CA ILE A 885 35.98 45.42 7.59
C ILE A 885 36.16 44.85 9.00
N ARG A 886 35.82 45.62 10.02
CA ARG A 886 35.88 45.28 11.45
C ARG A 886 34.51 45.25 12.03
N ALA A 887 34.17 44.21 12.76
CA ALA A 887 32.93 44.07 13.45
C ALA A 887 33.14 43.73 14.92
N ASN A 888 32.38 44.39 15.79
CA ASN A 888 32.39 44.14 17.22
C ASN A 888 30.95 43.73 17.67
N ALA A 889 30.86 42.67 18.43
CA ALA A 889 29.62 42.19 19.00
C ALA A 889 29.72 42.07 20.53
N PRO A 890 29.14 43.00 21.31
CA PRO A 890 29.29 43.03 22.75
C PRO A 890 28.87 41.72 23.45
N GLN A 891 27.89 41.01 22.92
CA GLN A 891 27.40 39.72 23.43
C GLN A 891 27.97 38.49 22.71
N GLY A 892 28.98 38.73 21.85
CA GLY A 892 29.45 37.71 20.89
C GLY A 892 28.47 37.51 19.72
N GLY A 893 28.92 36.83 18.70
CA GLY A 893 28.10 36.63 17.50
C GLY A 893 28.86 36.08 16.30
N THR A 894 28.32 36.31 15.10
CA THR A 894 28.96 35.94 13.82
C THR A 894 28.88 37.10 12.85
N LEU A 895 29.96 37.29 12.10
CA LEU A 895 30.05 38.24 11.00
C LEU A 895 30.05 37.50 9.66
N SER A 896 29.23 37.95 8.71
CA SER A 896 29.32 37.56 7.31
C SER A 896 29.43 38.81 6.43
N VAL A 897 30.25 38.76 5.39
CA VAL A 897 30.49 39.88 4.48
C VAL A 897 30.25 39.46 3.06
N PHE A 898 29.49 40.27 2.30
CA PHE A 898 29.07 39.98 0.95
C PHE A 898 29.41 41.16 0.02
N THR A 899 29.56 40.90 -1.24
CA THR A 899 29.52 41.97 -2.28
C THR A 899 28.08 42.49 -2.42
N PRO A 900 27.81 43.62 -3.06
CA PRO A 900 26.47 44.10 -3.34
C PRO A 900 25.63 43.14 -4.15
N GLY A 901 26.26 42.27 -4.92
CA GLY A 901 25.64 41.18 -5.67
C GLY A 901 25.42 39.89 -4.89
N GLY A 902 25.61 39.89 -3.57
CA GLY A 902 25.34 38.70 -2.75
C GLY A 902 26.48 37.68 -2.66
N THR A 903 27.59 37.89 -3.44
CA THR A 903 28.73 36.97 -3.35
C THR A 903 29.38 37.06 -1.99
N ALA A 904 29.53 35.94 -1.29
CA ALA A 904 30.14 35.87 0.00
C ALA A 904 31.64 36.16 -0.07
N VAL A 905 32.10 37.18 0.65
CA VAL A 905 33.53 37.49 0.88
C VAL A 905 34.03 36.72 2.08
N ALA A 906 33.19 36.60 3.08
CA ALA A 906 33.41 35.77 4.29
C ALA A 906 32.08 35.50 4.97
N THR A 907 31.90 34.30 5.56
CA THR A 907 30.66 33.93 6.25
C THR A 907 30.97 33.32 7.62
N GLY A 908 30.06 33.55 8.58
CA GLY A 908 30.05 32.88 9.88
C GLY A 908 31.29 33.08 10.77
N ILE A 909 32.05 34.14 10.57
CA ILE A 909 33.24 34.44 11.40
C ILE A 909 32.77 34.69 12.83
N LYS A 910 33.18 33.85 13.76
CA LYS A 910 32.81 33.95 15.16
C LYS A 910 33.44 35.14 15.84
N ILE A 911 32.67 35.93 16.61
CA ILE A 911 33.09 37.02 17.47
C ILE A 911 32.83 36.56 18.89
N ALA A 912 33.84 36.51 19.74
CA ALA A 912 33.68 36.28 21.18
C ALA A 912 32.98 37.49 21.85
N ALA A 913 32.29 37.26 22.96
CA ALA A 913 31.65 38.36 23.68
C ALA A 913 32.66 39.48 24.02
N GLY A 914 32.37 40.70 23.60
CA GLY A 914 33.25 41.83 23.69
C GLY A 914 34.46 41.83 22.75
N GLY A 915 34.56 40.84 21.87
CA GLY A 915 35.64 40.71 20.87
C GLY A 915 35.38 41.45 19.55
N GLU A 916 36.38 41.45 18.67
CA GLU A 916 36.31 42.02 17.34
C GLU A 916 36.70 40.95 16.31
N ALA A 917 35.98 40.90 15.19
CA ALA A 917 36.37 40.13 14.00
C ALA A 917 36.73 41.05 12.83
N THR A 918 37.61 40.56 11.95
CA THR A 918 38.09 41.34 10.80
C THR A 918 38.03 40.54 9.53
N VAL A 919 37.59 41.17 8.44
CA VAL A 919 37.58 40.63 7.08
C VAL A 919 38.34 41.61 6.17
N THR A 920 39.36 41.12 5.48
CA THR A 920 40.11 41.94 4.51
C THR A 920 39.50 41.65 3.12
N THR A 921 39.04 42.69 2.44
CA THR A 921 38.50 42.63 1.09
C THR A 921 39.61 42.65 0.05
N ALA A 922 39.41 41.97 -1.10
CA ALA A 922 40.40 41.89 -2.16
C ALA A 922 40.56 43.20 -2.94
N ALA A 923 39.57 44.10 -2.90
CA ALA A 923 39.58 45.39 -3.62
C ALA A 923 38.75 46.44 -2.85
N PRO A 924 39.02 47.75 -3.09
CA PRO A 924 38.12 48.79 -2.61
C PRO A 924 36.73 48.64 -3.26
N GLY A 925 35.71 48.90 -2.47
CA GLY A 925 34.33 48.79 -2.97
C GLY A 925 33.29 48.83 -1.87
N LEU A 926 32.05 48.68 -2.30
CA LEU A 926 30.92 48.57 -1.42
C LEU A 926 30.75 47.10 -1.02
N TYR A 927 30.52 46.86 0.27
CA TYR A 927 30.27 45.50 0.85
C TYR A 927 29.09 45.56 1.83
N ILE A 928 28.49 44.42 2.01
CA ILE A 928 27.41 44.24 2.97
C ILE A 928 27.94 43.33 4.09
N ALA A 929 27.96 43.84 5.30
CA ALA A 929 28.32 43.08 6.48
C ALA A 929 27.08 42.75 7.32
N VAL A 930 26.83 41.48 7.52
CA VAL A 930 25.72 40.95 8.35
C VAL A 930 26.33 40.49 9.67
N LEU A 931 25.88 41.10 10.76
CA LEU A 931 26.29 40.78 12.13
C LEU A 931 25.12 40.14 12.86
N LYS A 932 25.27 38.88 13.27
CA LYS A 932 24.28 38.15 14.06
C LYS A 932 24.79 37.95 15.48
N SER A 933 24.00 38.35 16.49
CA SER A 933 24.34 38.19 17.90
C SER A 933 23.06 37.79 18.69
N GLN A 934 23.05 36.59 19.27
CA GLN A 934 21.86 36.00 19.90
C GLN A 934 20.64 36.08 18.94
N ASP A 935 19.54 36.70 19.37
CA ASP A 935 18.30 36.86 18.58
C ASP A 935 18.29 38.14 17.72
N LYS A 936 19.43 38.80 17.55
CA LYS A 936 19.55 40.05 16.80
C LYS A 936 20.43 39.87 15.59
N VAL A 937 19.98 40.40 14.46
CA VAL A 937 20.73 40.49 13.21
C VAL A 937 20.78 41.94 12.79
N SER A 938 21.97 42.45 12.48
CA SER A 938 22.14 43.78 11.91
C SER A 938 22.93 43.69 10.61
N THR A 939 22.50 44.45 9.62
CA THR A 939 23.14 44.52 8.30
C THR A 939 23.72 45.92 8.11
N HIS A 940 24.96 45.97 7.70
CA HIS A 940 25.72 47.20 7.54
C HIS A 940 26.26 47.32 6.12
N LYS A 941 26.01 48.45 5.49
CA LYS A 941 26.59 48.81 4.21
C LYS A 941 27.95 49.46 4.45
N ILE A 942 29.02 48.84 3.98
CA ILE A 942 30.39 49.25 4.29
C ILE A 942 31.15 49.53 3.02
N THR A 943 31.75 50.73 2.92
CA THR A 943 32.64 51.06 1.80
C THR A 943 34.08 50.93 2.25
N THR A 944 34.85 50.03 1.61
CA THR A 944 36.28 49.90 1.81
C THR A 944 37.03 50.80 0.79
N LYS A 945 38.19 51.34 1.20
CA LYS A 945 38.97 52.29 0.37
C LYS A 945 40.34 51.76 0.06
#